data_87a4c3d6b11d2ecfdbc2026abd558f99
#
_entry.id   87a4c3d6b11d2ecfdbc2026abd558f99
#
_cell.length_a   1.000
_cell.length_b   1.000
_cell.length_c   1.000
_cell.angle_alpha   90.00
_cell.angle_beta   90.00
_cell.angle_gamma   90.00
#
_symmetry.space_group_name_H-M   'P 1'
#
loop_
_entity.id
_entity.type
_entity.pdbx_description
1 polymer ?
#
loop_
_entity_poly.entity_id
_entity_poly.type
_entity_poly.pdbx_seq_one_letter_code
_entity_poly.pdbx_strand_id
1 'polypeptide(L)'
;MSDQYPPTRPTVRRLALFCVLAGVIVAGLLFPIVGGAGVASNHASELVAQGSADIVDGEIPAVSTMVDSAGKPIAWLYVQRRFEVPGDRIADSMKLAIVSIEDKRFAEHNGVDLQGTLTGLAGFLKGGADARGGSTIEQQYVKNFNLLVNAETEAERQAAVETTPARKLREIRMALALDKTLTKPEILTRYLNLVPFGNSAYGVQSAARTYFGIDAAQLNWQQSALLAGMVQSTTTLNPYTNPQGALERRNLVLDTMIKNLPDVADELRAAREQPLGVLPQPAPLPQGCIAAGDRAYFSDYVLEYLAPAGISKEDVARKGYLIKTTLDPQVQTSVKQAINAVASPTLDSVASVMSVIRPGKDAHKVLAISDNRGYGLKLEDGQTVQPQPYSLVGDGAGSVFKIFTAAAALDMGMGTNALLDVPPFFQGSHLGDSNTPGCPPKTWCVKNAAGYRSPLSMTDALALSPNTAFAKLIQQVGVGRTVDMAVRLGLRSYADPGTAHDYVKGDESLADYVKRENIGSFTLGPFEVNALELSNVAATLASGGMWCPPNPLDRVTDRNGKVVDIPTPKCEQVVPEGLANTLSVALSKDTTMGTAAAAAGSVGWGLPMAGKTGTTESHRSSAFLGYTNQLAAASYVFDDSPKPGALCAFPLRKCGGDGNLYGGTSPAQTWFQAMSPLATTFGPVTLPPTDPRYLNGAPPAAVPDVSGLKLDDAKKRLKDAGFQVAEQPAPINSAAAKDSIVGTTPAGQAQPGSVITINTSTGYLPPPPPPAYQPPVQQYNPTYNNDYTPPSRNEPTYDDGFNPPPPPPAPEPPPPPPPGVNIIEIPGLPPITVPAAPPPPPPPAPEFVPPPPPPAPEFVPPPPPPAPEFVPPPPAPEPAPLVPPPPPPP
;
A
#
# COMPACT_ATOMS: atom_id res chain seq x y z
N MET A 1 22.73 49.22 -100.58
CA MET A 1 21.36 48.88 -100.79
C MET A 1 21.12 47.78 -99.81
N SER A 2 20.54 48.05 -98.66
CA SER A 2 20.20 47.11 -97.50
C SER A 2 18.68 47.09 -97.50
N ASP A 3 18.13 45.96 -97.88
CA ASP A 3 16.70 45.68 -97.69
C ASP A 3 16.44 45.16 -96.26
N GLN A 4 15.86 46.03 -95.46
CA GLN A 4 15.25 45.61 -94.15
C GLN A 4 13.84 45.15 -94.44
N TYR A 5 13.57 43.87 -94.26
CA TYR A 5 12.23 43.37 -94.22
C TYR A 5 11.71 43.44 -92.75
N PRO A 6 10.52 44.01 -92.51
CA PRO A 6 9.91 44.01 -91.18
C PRO A 6 9.40 42.54 -90.84
N PRO A 7 9.55 42.17 -89.61
CA PRO A 7 9.15 40.84 -89.24
C PRO A 7 7.61 40.64 -89.46
N THR A 8 7.25 39.60 -90.22
CA THR A 8 5.85 39.29 -90.51
C THR A 8 5.07 38.93 -89.24
N ARG A 9 3.82 39.38 -89.10
CA ARG A 9 2.92 39.14 -87.92
C ARG A 9 2.83 37.68 -87.49
N PRO A 10 2.94 36.63 -88.32
CA PRO A 10 2.97 35.22 -87.90
C PRO A 10 4.21 34.81 -87.11
N THR A 11 5.36 35.41 -87.28
CA THR A 11 6.60 35.11 -86.55
C THR A 11 6.57 35.67 -85.14
N VAL A 12 6.02 36.86 -84.94
CA VAL A 12 5.83 37.46 -83.62
C VAL A 12 4.83 36.63 -82.79
N ARG A 13 3.74 36.13 -83.40
CA ARG A 13 2.78 35.27 -82.77
C ARG A 13 3.39 33.88 -82.35
N ARG A 14 4.21 33.27 -83.17
CA ARG A 14 4.94 32.03 -82.87
C ARG A 14 5.96 32.24 -81.73
N LEU A 15 6.70 33.34 -81.78
CA LEU A 15 7.63 33.73 -80.71
C LEU A 15 6.90 33.90 -79.35
N ALA A 16 5.76 34.61 -79.36
CA ALA A 16 4.95 34.84 -78.21
C ALA A 16 4.40 33.50 -77.68
N LEU A 17 3.98 32.59 -78.58
CA LEU A 17 3.50 31.24 -78.20
C LEU A 17 4.64 30.41 -77.59
N PHE A 18 5.84 30.45 -78.15
CA PHE A 18 7.02 29.79 -77.61
C PHE A 18 7.42 30.34 -76.23
N CYS A 19 7.35 31.65 -76.00
CA CYS A 19 7.62 32.28 -74.74
C CYS A 19 6.59 31.88 -73.69
N VAL A 20 5.29 31.78 -74.02
CA VAL A 20 4.26 31.30 -73.12
C VAL A 20 4.42 29.82 -72.82
N LEU A 21 4.72 28.97 -73.85
CA LEU A 21 4.98 27.56 -73.64
C LEU A 21 6.24 27.35 -72.80
N ALA A 22 7.32 28.04 -73.04
CA ALA A 22 8.52 27.98 -72.20
C ALA A 22 8.23 28.47 -70.78
N GLY A 23 7.42 29.52 -70.62
CA GLY A 23 7.00 29.98 -69.27
C GLY A 23 6.15 28.92 -68.53
N VAL A 24 5.23 28.26 -69.21
CA VAL A 24 4.41 27.18 -68.64
C VAL A 24 5.26 25.95 -68.28
N ILE A 25 6.22 25.58 -69.17
CA ILE A 25 7.14 24.47 -68.86
C ILE A 25 8.04 24.80 -67.63
N VAL A 26 8.60 26.00 -67.56
CA VAL A 26 9.41 26.47 -66.42
C VAL A 26 8.54 26.54 -65.16
N ALA A 27 7.30 27.08 -65.27
CA ALA A 27 6.38 27.10 -64.13
C ALA A 27 5.97 25.66 -63.71
N GLY A 28 5.73 24.74 -64.67
CA GLY A 28 5.42 23.36 -64.40
C GLY A 28 6.58 22.57 -63.76
N LEU A 29 7.81 22.87 -64.15
CA LEU A 29 8.99 22.29 -63.51
C LEU A 29 9.34 22.88 -62.12
N LEU A 30 9.05 24.16 -61.91
CA LEU A 30 9.26 24.83 -60.67
C LEU A 30 8.11 24.63 -59.64
N PHE A 31 6.88 24.41 -60.14
CA PHE A 31 5.69 24.22 -59.29
C PHE A 31 5.82 23.09 -58.27
N PRO A 32 6.29 21.89 -58.63
CA PRO A 32 6.51 20.83 -57.62
C PRO A 32 7.56 21.18 -56.60
N ILE A 33 8.62 21.92 -57.05
CA ILE A 33 9.72 22.34 -56.16
C ILE A 33 9.25 23.46 -55.21
N VAL A 34 8.61 24.50 -55.74
CA VAL A 34 8.13 25.62 -54.96
C VAL A 34 6.91 25.24 -54.16
N GLY A 35 5.98 24.44 -54.72
CA GLY A 35 4.83 23.92 -54.00
C GLY A 35 5.20 22.91 -52.94
N GLY A 36 6.12 22.00 -53.22
CA GLY A 36 6.69 21.07 -52.25
C GLY A 36 7.44 21.78 -51.13
N ALA A 37 8.25 22.80 -51.46
CA ALA A 37 8.91 23.64 -50.45
C ALA A 37 7.89 24.47 -49.64
N GLY A 38 6.80 24.93 -50.23
CA GLY A 38 5.73 25.63 -49.56
C GLY A 38 4.94 24.73 -48.61
N VAL A 39 4.58 23.51 -49.02
CA VAL A 39 3.91 22.51 -48.18
C VAL A 39 4.84 22.06 -47.04
N ALA A 40 6.12 21.80 -47.35
CA ALA A 40 7.11 21.46 -46.32
C ALA A 40 7.35 22.62 -45.34
N SER A 41 7.33 23.89 -45.83
CA SER A 41 7.45 25.08 -44.98
C SER A 41 6.21 25.27 -44.08
N ASN A 42 5.01 25.04 -44.59
CA ASN A 42 3.76 25.12 -43.82
C ASN A 42 3.71 24.00 -42.75
N HIS A 43 4.04 22.79 -43.15
CA HIS A 43 4.08 21.66 -42.18
C HIS A 43 5.17 21.87 -41.11
N ALA A 44 6.33 22.38 -41.49
CA ALA A 44 7.36 22.77 -40.54
C ALA A 44 6.92 23.93 -39.62
N SER A 45 6.14 24.88 -40.16
CA SER A 45 5.58 25.98 -39.37
C SER A 45 4.51 25.54 -38.39
N GLU A 46 3.65 24.59 -38.76
CA GLU A 46 2.65 23.99 -37.88
C GLU A 46 3.31 23.16 -36.76
N LEU A 47 4.31 22.33 -37.07
CA LEU A 47 5.08 21.58 -36.08
C LEU A 47 5.84 22.49 -35.09
N VAL A 48 6.36 23.61 -35.57
CA VAL A 48 7.02 24.61 -34.71
C VAL A 48 6.01 25.39 -33.89
N ALA A 49 4.81 25.67 -34.41
CA ALA A 49 3.75 26.32 -33.64
C ALA A 49 3.21 25.41 -32.51
N GLN A 50 2.98 24.13 -32.81
CA GLN A 50 2.60 23.14 -31.78
C GLN A 50 3.72 23.00 -30.76
N GLY A 51 4.96 22.73 -31.15
CA GLY A 51 6.09 22.58 -30.22
C GLY A 51 6.39 23.86 -29.43
N SER A 52 6.00 25.04 -29.92
CA SER A 52 6.14 26.32 -29.17
C SER A 52 5.06 26.45 -28.10
N ALA A 53 3.83 26.02 -28.39
CA ALA A 53 2.75 25.97 -27.39
C ALA A 53 3.11 25.00 -26.26
N ASP A 54 3.58 23.80 -26.62
CA ASP A 54 3.99 22.77 -25.64
C ASP A 54 5.09 23.28 -24.69
N ILE A 55 6.03 24.08 -25.18
CA ILE A 55 7.11 24.64 -24.34
C ILE A 55 6.63 25.78 -23.42
N VAL A 56 5.62 26.55 -23.86
CA VAL A 56 5.04 27.62 -23.05
C VAL A 56 4.08 27.07 -21.99
N ASP A 57 3.23 26.11 -22.38
CA ASP A 57 2.14 25.61 -21.56
C ASP A 57 2.48 24.27 -20.89
N GLY A 58 3.53 23.58 -21.35
CA GLY A 58 3.93 22.27 -20.85
C GLY A 58 4.48 22.31 -19.43
N GLU A 59 3.96 21.42 -18.61
CA GLU A 59 4.40 21.24 -17.23
C GLU A 59 5.68 20.42 -17.13
N ILE A 60 6.68 20.96 -16.41
CA ILE A 60 7.92 20.22 -16.14
C ILE A 60 7.68 19.18 -15.04
N PRO A 61 8.30 17.96 -15.10
CA PRO A 61 8.18 16.98 -14.04
C PRO A 61 8.66 17.54 -12.70
N ALA A 62 7.84 17.41 -11.66
CA ALA A 62 8.12 17.90 -10.32
C ALA A 62 7.94 16.79 -9.26
N VAL A 63 8.58 16.97 -8.11
CA VAL A 63 8.46 16.06 -6.97
C VAL A 63 7.08 16.18 -6.36
N SER A 64 6.35 15.07 -6.30
CA SER A 64 5.19 14.97 -5.41
C SER A 64 5.64 14.65 -3.99
N THR A 65 5.00 15.30 -3.05
CA THR A 65 5.28 15.12 -1.62
C THR A 65 4.04 14.54 -0.93
N MET A 66 4.21 13.37 -0.34
CA MET A 66 3.21 12.77 0.52
C MET A 66 3.51 13.17 1.97
N VAL A 67 2.50 13.66 2.69
CA VAL A 67 2.64 14.10 4.08
C VAL A 67 1.65 13.38 4.99
N ASP A 68 1.99 13.22 6.26
CA ASP A 68 1.09 12.70 7.29
C ASP A 68 0.00 13.70 7.67
N SER A 69 -0.87 13.34 8.60
CA SER A 69 -1.97 14.18 9.08
C SER A 69 -1.48 15.50 9.70
N ALA A 70 -0.25 15.51 10.28
CA ALA A 70 0.39 16.69 10.84
C ALA A 70 1.12 17.55 9.78
N GLY A 71 1.18 17.09 8.51
CA GLY A 71 1.86 17.78 7.42
C GLY A 71 3.36 17.50 7.32
N LYS A 72 3.89 16.52 8.05
CA LYS A 72 5.29 16.12 7.95
C LYS A 72 5.48 15.16 6.76
N PRO A 73 6.52 15.36 5.91
CA PRO A 73 6.78 14.47 4.79
C PRO A 73 7.03 13.02 5.21
N ILE A 74 6.42 12.08 4.46
CA ILE A 74 6.58 10.63 4.63
C ILE A 74 7.20 9.97 3.39
N ALA A 75 6.92 10.50 2.18
CA ALA A 75 7.49 10.00 0.94
C ALA A 75 7.62 11.13 -0.10
N TRP A 76 8.63 11.02 -0.97
CA TRP A 76 8.81 11.86 -2.16
C TRP A 76 8.80 10.97 -3.39
N LEU A 77 7.91 11.29 -4.32
CA LEU A 77 7.74 10.53 -5.55
C LEU A 77 8.11 11.40 -6.74
N TYR A 78 9.10 10.96 -7.52
CA TYR A 78 9.61 11.74 -8.63
C TYR A 78 10.34 10.89 -9.67
N VAL A 79 10.31 11.31 -10.93
CA VAL A 79 11.21 10.84 -11.98
C VAL A 79 12.45 11.72 -12.08
N GLN A 80 12.31 13.01 -11.72
CA GLN A 80 13.37 14.01 -11.65
C GLN A 80 13.25 14.72 -10.31
N ARG A 81 14.35 14.77 -9.53
CA ARG A 81 14.37 15.52 -8.27
C ARG A 81 14.29 17.02 -8.58
N ARG A 82 13.09 17.54 -8.72
CA ARG A 82 12.83 18.95 -9.02
C ARG A 82 11.78 19.52 -8.09
N PHE A 83 12.17 20.59 -7.36
CA PHE A 83 11.26 21.46 -6.64
C PHE A 83 11.17 22.76 -7.40
N GLU A 84 10.03 23.06 -7.95
CA GLU A 84 9.77 24.29 -8.67
C GLU A 84 9.56 25.43 -7.68
N VAL A 85 10.16 26.58 -7.96
CA VAL A 85 10.04 27.79 -7.14
C VAL A 85 9.77 29.02 -8.00
N PRO A 86 8.95 29.96 -7.54
CA PRO A 86 8.74 31.22 -8.24
C PRO A 86 10.01 32.08 -8.25
N GLY A 87 10.10 33.01 -9.19
CA GLY A 87 11.31 33.81 -9.43
C GLY A 87 11.77 34.67 -8.26
N ASP A 88 10.85 35.11 -7.39
CA ASP A 88 11.13 35.87 -6.16
C ASP A 88 11.74 34.97 -5.04
N ARG A 89 11.67 33.63 -5.19
CA ARG A 89 12.30 32.64 -4.32
C ARG A 89 13.65 32.13 -4.86
N ILE A 90 14.20 32.77 -5.88
CA ILE A 90 15.55 32.52 -6.40
C ILE A 90 16.41 33.73 -6.09
N ALA A 91 17.56 33.54 -5.44
CA ALA A 91 18.48 34.61 -5.09
C ALA A 91 18.91 35.38 -6.36
N ASP A 92 19.00 36.72 -6.27
CA ASP A 92 19.45 37.56 -7.38
C ASP A 92 20.90 37.26 -7.75
N SER A 93 21.73 36.87 -6.78
CA SER A 93 23.09 36.37 -7.06
C SER A 93 23.11 35.22 -8.04
N MET A 94 22.16 34.30 -8.01
CA MET A 94 22.04 33.16 -8.92
C MET A 94 21.59 33.62 -10.33
N LYS A 95 20.59 34.50 -10.40
CA LYS A 95 20.12 35.07 -11.66
C LYS A 95 21.22 35.84 -12.38
N LEU A 96 21.98 36.64 -11.63
CA LEU A 96 23.11 37.43 -12.20
C LEU A 96 24.28 36.54 -12.60
N ALA A 97 24.58 35.47 -11.81
CA ALA A 97 25.66 34.53 -12.11
C ALA A 97 25.41 33.79 -13.44
N ILE A 98 24.20 33.22 -13.59
CA ILE A 98 23.87 32.44 -14.79
C ILE A 98 23.82 33.32 -16.07
N VAL A 99 23.22 34.49 -15.96
CA VAL A 99 23.17 35.46 -17.08
C VAL A 99 24.59 35.88 -17.46
N SER A 100 25.45 36.20 -16.47
CA SER A 100 26.81 36.66 -16.73
C SER A 100 27.67 35.62 -17.48
N ILE A 101 27.47 34.33 -17.22
CA ILE A 101 28.33 33.28 -17.80
C ILE A 101 27.73 32.63 -19.06
N GLU A 102 26.40 32.49 -19.13
CA GLU A 102 25.73 31.79 -20.23
C GLU A 102 25.25 32.75 -21.32
N ASP A 103 24.77 33.96 -20.94
CA ASP A 103 24.14 34.91 -21.89
C ASP A 103 24.20 36.35 -21.38
N LYS A 104 25.36 36.98 -21.47
CA LYS A 104 25.58 38.32 -20.90
C LYS A 104 24.69 39.42 -21.51
N ARG A 105 24.11 39.23 -22.69
CA ARG A 105 23.18 40.16 -23.38
C ARG A 105 21.73 39.67 -23.32
N PHE A 106 21.40 38.80 -22.39
CA PHE A 106 20.06 38.21 -22.25
C PHE A 106 18.92 39.23 -22.28
N ALA A 107 19.13 40.42 -21.69
CA ALA A 107 18.13 41.49 -21.67
C ALA A 107 18.09 42.31 -22.98
N GLU A 108 19.08 42.17 -23.89
CA GLU A 108 19.25 43.03 -25.08
C GLU A 108 18.71 42.37 -26.35
N HIS A 109 18.68 41.06 -26.45
CA HIS A 109 18.22 40.34 -27.63
C HIS A 109 16.81 39.73 -27.46
N ASN A 110 16.17 39.37 -28.57
CA ASN A 110 14.84 38.79 -28.64
C ASN A 110 14.94 37.29 -28.95
N GLY A 111 15.36 36.49 -27.96
CA GLY A 111 15.45 35.03 -28.05
C GLY A 111 16.70 34.47 -28.71
N VAL A 112 17.42 35.25 -29.54
CA VAL A 112 18.65 34.88 -30.24
C VAL A 112 19.64 36.04 -30.27
N ASP A 113 20.82 35.82 -29.76
CA ASP A 113 21.94 36.76 -29.86
C ASP A 113 22.69 36.60 -31.19
N LEU A 114 22.36 37.39 -32.18
CA LEU A 114 22.98 37.36 -33.50
C LEU A 114 24.48 37.68 -33.45
N GLN A 115 24.91 38.61 -32.61
CA GLN A 115 26.30 39.00 -32.46
C GLN A 115 27.11 37.90 -31.80
N GLY A 116 26.58 37.26 -30.76
CA GLY A 116 27.19 36.10 -30.11
C GLY A 116 27.27 34.91 -31.04
N THR A 117 26.20 34.62 -31.78
CA THR A 117 26.14 33.51 -32.75
C THR A 117 27.17 33.68 -33.87
N LEU A 118 27.29 34.89 -34.45
CA LEU A 118 28.31 35.20 -35.48
C LEU A 118 29.75 35.13 -34.95
N THR A 119 29.97 35.60 -33.71
CA THR A 119 31.29 35.50 -33.06
C THR A 119 31.69 34.06 -32.78
N GLY A 120 30.73 33.23 -32.30
CA GLY A 120 30.94 31.82 -32.08
C GLY A 120 31.22 31.04 -33.37
N LEU A 121 30.52 31.37 -34.46
CA LEU A 121 30.76 30.80 -35.79
C LEU A 121 32.14 31.18 -36.33
N ALA A 122 32.56 32.44 -36.19
CA ALA A 122 33.90 32.90 -36.59
C ALA A 122 35.02 32.21 -35.76
N GLY A 123 34.78 31.99 -34.48
CA GLY A 123 35.68 31.23 -33.61
C GLY A 123 35.82 29.74 -34.04
N PHE A 124 34.69 29.11 -34.38
CA PHE A 124 34.65 27.74 -34.89
C PHE A 124 35.41 27.59 -36.20
N LEU A 125 35.24 28.53 -37.14
CA LEU A 125 35.96 28.54 -38.43
C LEU A 125 37.48 28.77 -38.28
N LYS A 126 37.93 29.40 -37.20
CA LYS A 126 39.35 29.65 -36.90
C LYS A 126 40.01 28.51 -36.13
N GLY A 127 39.31 27.40 -35.86
CA GLY A 127 39.83 26.24 -35.17
C GLY A 127 40.16 26.43 -33.67
N GLY A 128 39.62 27.52 -33.06
CA GLY A 128 39.81 27.75 -31.63
C GLY A 128 38.96 26.85 -30.76
N ALA A 129 39.57 26.22 -29.74
CA ALA A 129 38.85 25.41 -28.74
C ALA A 129 37.79 26.22 -27.92
N ASP A 130 37.87 27.56 -28.02
CA ASP A 130 37.00 28.50 -27.28
C ASP A 130 35.72 28.92 -28.04
N ALA A 131 35.34 28.19 -29.09
CA ALA A 131 34.11 28.42 -29.88
C ALA A 131 32.81 28.04 -29.08
N ARG A 132 32.90 27.95 -27.78
CA ARG A 132 31.77 27.62 -26.88
C ARG A 132 31.16 28.93 -26.37
N GLY A 133 29.91 29.28 -26.78
CA GLY A 133 29.23 30.45 -26.23
C GLY A 133 28.25 31.19 -27.15
N GLY A 134 27.70 30.52 -28.17
CA GLY A 134 26.76 31.15 -29.11
C GLY A 134 25.27 30.79 -28.88
N SER A 135 24.91 30.06 -27.86
CA SER A 135 23.50 29.69 -27.57
C SER A 135 22.98 30.57 -26.44
N THR A 136 21.84 31.19 -26.65
CA THR A 136 21.13 32.00 -25.63
C THR A 136 20.47 31.11 -24.57
N ILE A 137 20.05 31.71 -23.44
CA ILE A 137 19.27 31.03 -22.39
C ILE A 137 17.99 30.44 -22.95
N GLU A 138 17.30 31.12 -23.87
CA GLU A 138 16.10 30.62 -24.53
C GLU A 138 16.38 29.37 -25.36
N GLN A 139 17.45 29.35 -26.13
CA GLN A 139 17.85 28.17 -26.92
C GLN A 139 18.23 27.00 -26.04
N GLN A 140 18.91 27.24 -24.93
CA GLN A 140 19.25 26.24 -23.94
C GLN A 140 17.97 25.72 -23.22
N TYR A 141 17.02 26.62 -22.92
CA TYR A 141 15.74 26.23 -22.36
C TYR A 141 14.98 25.27 -23.29
N VAL A 142 14.80 25.66 -24.57
CA VAL A 142 14.16 24.81 -25.59
C VAL A 142 14.82 23.45 -25.70
N LYS A 143 16.16 23.40 -25.80
CA LYS A 143 16.92 22.15 -25.87
C LYS A 143 16.65 21.26 -24.64
N ASN A 144 16.77 21.83 -23.44
CA ASN A 144 16.60 21.07 -22.20
C ASN A 144 15.14 20.64 -22.00
N PHE A 145 14.16 21.45 -22.40
CA PHE A 145 12.76 21.10 -22.36
C PHE A 145 12.46 19.89 -23.25
N ASN A 146 12.93 19.91 -24.51
CA ASN A 146 12.78 18.76 -25.40
C ASN A 146 13.46 17.50 -24.89
N LEU A 147 14.63 17.61 -24.24
CA LEU A 147 15.36 16.48 -23.69
C LEU A 147 14.74 15.92 -22.42
N LEU A 148 14.31 16.78 -21.50
CA LEU A 148 13.96 16.41 -20.12
C LEU A 148 12.46 16.27 -19.89
N VAL A 149 11.64 16.86 -20.76
CA VAL A 149 10.17 16.87 -20.63
C VAL A 149 9.51 16.08 -21.75
N ASN A 150 9.83 16.42 -23.03
CA ASN A 150 9.14 15.86 -24.19
C ASN A 150 9.67 14.49 -24.64
N ALA A 151 10.96 14.20 -24.39
CA ALA A 151 11.55 12.93 -24.83
C ALA A 151 11.17 11.77 -23.93
N GLU A 152 10.30 10.89 -24.40
CA GLU A 152 9.86 9.68 -23.70
C GLU A 152 10.80 8.50 -23.99
N THR A 153 11.28 8.39 -25.24
CA THR A 153 12.14 7.30 -25.69
C THR A 153 13.62 7.70 -25.75
N GLU A 154 14.51 6.71 -25.72
CA GLU A 154 15.96 6.94 -25.89
C GLU A 154 16.30 7.55 -27.25
N ALA A 155 15.57 7.16 -28.30
CA ALA A 155 15.72 7.74 -29.64
C ALA A 155 15.39 9.25 -29.67
N GLU A 156 14.32 9.65 -28.98
CA GLU A 156 13.94 11.06 -28.85
C GLU A 156 14.94 11.86 -28.00
N ARG A 157 15.47 11.26 -26.92
CA ARG A 157 16.56 11.87 -26.14
C ARG A 157 17.80 12.11 -26.97
N GLN A 158 18.22 11.15 -27.81
CA GLN A 158 19.33 11.31 -28.75
C GLN A 158 19.02 12.37 -29.79
N ALA A 159 17.84 12.41 -30.36
CA ALA A 159 17.42 13.44 -31.32
C ALA A 159 17.41 14.86 -30.71
N ALA A 160 17.07 14.98 -29.43
CA ALA A 160 17.08 16.27 -28.71
C ALA A 160 18.49 16.85 -28.50
N VAL A 161 19.54 16.00 -28.49
CA VAL A 161 20.94 16.42 -28.30
C VAL A 161 21.81 16.29 -29.54
N GLU A 162 21.31 15.73 -30.63
CA GLU A 162 22.02 15.54 -31.88
C GLU A 162 22.62 16.84 -32.42
N THR A 163 23.87 16.81 -32.91
CA THR A 163 24.52 18.00 -33.41
C THR A 163 24.23 18.19 -34.91
N THR A 164 23.01 18.64 -35.24
CA THR A 164 22.57 18.90 -36.62
C THR A 164 22.13 20.35 -36.82
N PRO A 165 22.36 20.92 -38.02
CA PRO A 165 21.85 22.23 -38.35
C PRO A 165 20.32 22.33 -38.27
N ALA A 166 19.61 21.25 -38.64
CA ALA A 166 18.15 21.22 -38.61
C ALA A 166 17.60 21.33 -37.19
N ARG A 167 18.19 20.61 -36.21
CA ARG A 167 17.85 20.75 -34.79
C ARG A 167 18.11 22.18 -34.32
N LYS A 168 19.28 22.75 -34.62
CA LYS A 168 19.64 24.12 -34.21
C LYS A 168 18.69 25.19 -34.80
N LEU A 169 18.25 25.01 -36.03
CA LEU A 169 17.26 25.91 -36.63
C LEU A 169 15.90 25.82 -35.98
N ARG A 170 15.46 24.62 -35.57
CA ARG A 170 14.24 24.44 -34.78
C ARG A 170 14.34 25.14 -33.42
N GLU A 171 15.46 24.94 -32.68
CA GLU A 171 15.70 25.62 -31.40
C GLU A 171 15.64 27.13 -31.53
N ILE A 172 16.27 27.72 -32.59
CA ILE A 172 16.23 29.15 -32.87
C ILE A 172 14.78 29.63 -33.06
N ARG A 173 13.99 28.97 -33.89
CA ARG A 173 12.58 29.32 -34.12
C ARG A 173 11.74 29.27 -32.87
N MET A 174 11.91 28.18 -32.07
CA MET A 174 11.19 28.02 -30.82
C MET A 174 11.63 29.04 -29.76
N ALA A 175 12.93 29.38 -29.69
CA ALA A 175 13.44 30.45 -28.82
C ALA A 175 12.86 31.83 -29.15
N LEU A 176 12.76 32.17 -30.45
CA LEU A 176 12.11 33.40 -30.92
C LEU A 176 10.61 33.43 -30.60
N ALA A 177 9.92 32.31 -30.65
CA ALA A 177 8.51 32.19 -30.26
C ALA A 177 8.32 32.33 -28.75
N LEU A 178 9.20 31.71 -27.97
CA LEU A 178 9.20 31.77 -26.49
C LEU A 178 9.34 33.23 -26.00
N ASP A 179 10.29 33.96 -26.55
CA ASP A 179 10.59 35.37 -26.20
C ASP A 179 9.47 36.34 -26.55
N LYS A 180 8.64 36.01 -27.55
CA LYS A 180 7.43 36.78 -27.89
C LYS A 180 6.28 36.56 -26.90
N THR A 181 6.27 35.43 -26.22
CA THR A 181 5.14 35.01 -25.36
C THR A 181 5.41 35.26 -23.88
N LEU A 182 6.68 35.09 -23.47
CA LEU A 182 7.09 35.22 -22.07
C LEU A 182 8.05 36.39 -21.88
N THR A 183 8.01 37.00 -20.72
CA THR A 183 8.98 38.04 -20.32
C THR A 183 10.34 37.43 -19.98
N LYS A 184 11.42 38.20 -20.08
CA LYS A 184 12.78 37.76 -19.71
C LYS A 184 12.87 37.19 -18.29
N PRO A 185 12.26 37.80 -17.24
CA PRO A 185 12.25 37.21 -15.90
C PRO A 185 11.53 35.86 -15.83
N GLU A 186 10.43 35.65 -16.58
CA GLU A 186 9.73 34.37 -16.66
C GLU A 186 10.57 33.30 -17.33
N ILE A 187 11.22 33.63 -18.47
CA ILE A 187 12.13 32.72 -19.18
C ILE A 187 13.26 32.28 -18.25
N LEU A 188 13.90 33.24 -17.56
CA LEU A 188 15.00 32.94 -16.64
C LEU A 188 14.55 32.05 -15.46
N THR A 189 13.39 32.35 -14.92
CA THR A 189 12.80 31.53 -13.84
C THR A 189 12.54 30.11 -14.30
N ARG A 190 11.93 29.92 -15.47
CA ARG A 190 11.68 28.60 -16.06
C ARG A 190 12.98 27.87 -16.37
N TYR A 191 13.98 28.55 -16.91
CA TYR A 191 15.30 27.99 -17.18
C TYR A 191 15.96 27.47 -15.92
N LEU A 192 16.02 28.28 -14.85
CA LEU A 192 16.62 27.91 -13.57
C LEU A 192 15.85 26.77 -12.86
N ASN A 193 14.55 26.63 -13.09
CA ASN A 193 13.77 25.48 -12.59
C ASN A 193 13.94 24.22 -13.46
N LEU A 194 14.38 24.32 -14.71
CA LEU A 194 14.46 23.20 -15.66
C LEU A 194 15.82 22.51 -15.66
N VAL A 195 16.93 23.28 -15.74
CA VAL A 195 18.26 22.75 -16.06
C VAL A 195 18.80 21.78 -14.99
N PRO A 196 19.58 20.75 -15.42
CA PRO A 196 20.23 19.84 -14.49
C PRO A 196 21.47 20.50 -13.87
N PHE A 197 21.73 20.18 -12.60
CA PHE A 197 22.90 20.61 -11.83
C PHE A 197 23.78 19.43 -11.38
N GLY A 198 23.52 18.20 -11.85
CA GLY A 198 24.22 17.01 -11.40
C GLY A 198 23.70 16.42 -10.09
N ASN A 199 24.19 15.26 -9.67
CA ASN A 199 23.76 14.54 -8.47
C ASN A 199 22.23 14.40 -8.38
N SER A 200 21.59 14.07 -9.51
CA SER A 200 20.12 13.97 -9.68
C SER A 200 19.34 15.26 -9.35
N ALA A 201 19.99 16.41 -9.18
CA ALA A 201 19.34 17.68 -8.92
C ALA A 201 18.95 18.37 -10.23
N TYR A 202 17.67 18.56 -10.43
CA TYR A 202 17.07 19.32 -11.54
C TYR A 202 16.45 20.60 -10.98
N GLY A 203 16.79 21.72 -11.58
CA GLY A 203 16.40 23.05 -11.11
C GLY A 203 17.21 23.55 -9.91
N VAL A 204 17.26 24.87 -9.76
CA VAL A 204 18.09 25.60 -8.79
C VAL A 204 17.74 25.28 -7.33
N GLN A 205 16.47 25.07 -6.99
CA GLN A 205 16.05 24.74 -5.64
C GLN A 205 16.58 23.36 -5.21
N SER A 206 16.48 22.36 -6.10
CA SER A 206 17.06 21.05 -5.84
C SER A 206 18.58 21.12 -5.74
N ALA A 207 19.24 21.93 -6.57
CA ALA A 207 20.69 22.13 -6.52
C ALA A 207 21.11 22.78 -5.18
N ALA A 208 20.47 23.86 -4.75
CA ALA A 208 20.77 24.53 -3.49
C ALA A 208 20.65 23.58 -2.29
N ARG A 209 19.60 22.77 -2.27
CA ARG A 209 19.40 21.75 -1.22
C ARG A 209 20.40 20.62 -1.29
N THR A 210 20.75 20.16 -2.51
CA THR A 210 21.68 19.03 -2.70
C THR A 210 23.10 19.39 -2.31
N TYR A 211 23.58 20.56 -2.73
CA TYR A 211 24.97 20.96 -2.54
C TYR A 211 25.24 21.70 -1.24
N PHE A 212 24.24 22.46 -0.73
CA PHE A 212 24.45 23.38 0.39
C PHE A 212 23.47 23.16 1.55
N GLY A 213 22.40 22.39 1.37
CA GLY A 213 21.37 22.17 2.41
C GLY A 213 20.48 23.39 2.68
N ILE A 214 20.42 24.36 1.77
CA ILE A 214 19.68 25.63 1.88
C ILE A 214 18.66 25.78 0.75
N ASP A 215 17.77 26.75 0.86
CA ASP A 215 16.85 27.11 -0.22
C ASP A 215 17.52 28.01 -1.27
N ALA A 216 17.01 27.99 -2.50
CA ALA A 216 17.54 28.77 -3.61
C ALA A 216 17.52 30.31 -3.35
N ALA A 217 16.62 30.79 -2.50
CA ALA A 217 16.56 32.18 -2.06
C ALA A 217 17.74 32.58 -1.16
N GLN A 218 18.46 31.63 -0.57
CA GLN A 218 19.55 31.86 0.38
C GLN A 218 20.94 31.74 -0.26
N LEU A 219 21.02 31.46 -1.56
CA LEU A 219 22.28 31.31 -2.28
C LEU A 219 23.06 32.65 -2.24
N ASN A 220 24.33 32.57 -1.84
CA ASN A 220 25.26 33.70 -1.88
C ASN A 220 26.09 33.71 -3.20
N TRP A 221 26.98 34.68 -3.37
CA TRP A 221 27.75 34.87 -4.61
C TRP A 221 28.62 33.66 -4.99
N GLN A 222 29.36 33.05 -4.07
CA GLN A 222 30.23 31.92 -4.39
C GLN A 222 29.42 30.65 -4.70
N GLN A 223 28.31 30.41 -4.00
CA GLN A 223 27.43 29.28 -4.23
C GLN A 223 26.70 29.41 -5.57
N SER A 224 26.20 30.59 -5.87
CA SER A 224 25.56 30.93 -7.15
C SER A 224 26.52 30.78 -8.34
N ALA A 225 27.76 31.26 -8.20
CA ALA A 225 28.79 31.13 -9.22
C ALA A 225 29.20 29.66 -9.44
N LEU A 226 29.25 28.85 -8.39
CA LEU A 226 29.50 27.41 -8.52
C LEU A 226 28.37 26.74 -9.32
N LEU A 227 27.11 26.95 -8.95
CA LEU A 227 25.98 26.34 -9.65
C LEU A 227 25.92 26.81 -11.10
N ALA A 228 26.05 28.12 -11.36
CA ALA A 228 26.05 28.66 -12.72
C ALA A 228 27.19 28.05 -13.57
N GLY A 229 28.38 27.87 -12.98
CA GLY A 229 29.50 27.23 -13.63
C GLY A 229 29.28 25.78 -14.00
N MET A 230 28.57 25.03 -13.16
CA MET A 230 28.28 23.60 -13.34
C MET A 230 27.31 23.30 -14.48
N VAL A 231 26.43 24.22 -14.89
CA VAL A 231 25.46 24.02 -15.98
C VAL A 231 26.16 23.64 -17.30
N GLN A 232 27.38 24.12 -17.55
CA GLN A 232 28.15 23.76 -18.74
C GLN A 232 28.42 22.25 -18.83
N SER A 233 28.75 21.58 -17.71
CA SER A 233 29.00 20.14 -17.65
C SER A 233 28.90 19.67 -16.21
N THR A 234 27.75 19.14 -15.87
CA THR A 234 27.44 18.67 -14.50
C THR A 234 28.25 17.46 -14.05
N THR A 235 28.91 16.76 -15.00
CA THR A 235 29.76 15.60 -14.71
C THR A 235 31.20 16.03 -14.49
N THR A 236 31.79 16.81 -15.42
CA THR A 236 33.20 17.19 -15.36
C THR A 236 33.49 18.31 -14.35
N LEU A 237 32.47 19.11 -13.99
CA LEU A 237 32.56 20.22 -13.04
C LEU A 237 31.86 19.89 -11.69
N ASN A 238 31.68 18.60 -11.39
CA ASN A 238 31.06 18.18 -10.14
C ASN A 238 32.06 18.40 -8.97
N PRO A 239 31.68 19.16 -7.93
CA PRO A 239 32.59 19.49 -6.81
C PRO A 239 33.01 18.29 -5.96
N TYR A 240 32.30 17.17 -6.03
CA TYR A 240 32.64 15.95 -5.29
C TYR A 240 33.61 15.04 -6.03
N THR A 241 33.57 15.03 -7.37
CA THR A 241 34.45 14.20 -8.20
C THR A 241 35.62 14.96 -8.82
N ASN A 242 35.47 16.30 -9.01
CA ASN A 242 36.52 17.18 -9.53
C ASN A 242 36.47 18.57 -8.83
N PRO A 243 36.83 18.63 -7.54
CA PRO A 243 36.77 19.88 -6.76
C PRO A 243 37.63 21.01 -7.35
N GLN A 244 38.79 20.66 -7.94
CA GLN A 244 39.70 21.64 -8.52
C GLN A 244 39.08 22.28 -9.77
N GLY A 245 38.55 21.47 -10.70
CA GLY A 245 37.89 22.00 -11.91
C GLY A 245 36.62 22.78 -11.59
N ALA A 246 35.87 22.37 -10.56
CA ALA A 246 34.74 23.13 -10.07
C ALA A 246 35.16 24.50 -9.49
N LEU A 247 36.24 24.53 -8.72
CA LEU A 247 36.81 25.78 -8.17
C LEU A 247 37.27 26.74 -9.28
N GLU A 248 38.02 26.26 -10.24
CA GLU A 248 38.49 27.03 -11.38
C GLU A 248 37.31 27.60 -12.19
N ARG A 249 36.32 26.79 -12.47
CA ARG A 249 35.10 27.22 -13.19
C ARG A 249 34.27 28.22 -12.38
N ARG A 250 34.09 28.02 -11.06
CA ARG A 250 33.46 28.99 -10.15
C ARG A 250 34.17 30.35 -10.21
N ASN A 251 35.53 30.31 -10.14
CA ASN A 251 36.34 31.54 -10.18
C ASN A 251 36.20 32.24 -11.54
N LEU A 252 36.16 31.49 -12.63
CA LEU A 252 35.91 32.10 -13.99
C LEU A 252 34.55 32.78 -14.04
N VAL A 253 33.50 32.20 -13.43
CA VAL A 253 32.19 32.88 -13.33
C VAL A 253 32.29 34.17 -12.55
N LEU A 254 32.91 34.15 -11.36
CA LEU A 254 33.10 35.34 -10.54
C LEU A 254 33.94 36.41 -11.27
N ASP A 255 35.02 36.03 -11.94
CA ASP A 255 35.85 36.96 -12.74
C ASP A 255 35.03 37.57 -13.90
N THR A 256 34.10 36.84 -14.47
CA THR A 256 33.19 37.35 -15.51
C THR A 256 32.17 38.31 -14.92
N MET A 257 31.63 37.96 -13.73
CA MET A 257 30.70 38.83 -13.00
C MET A 257 31.35 40.14 -12.57
N ILE A 258 32.60 40.14 -12.07
CA ILE A 258 33.37 41.34 -11.71
C ILE A 258 33.47 42.33 -12.88
N LYS A 259 33.62 41.78 -14.10
CA LYS A 259 33.67 42.63 -15.33
C LYS A 259 32.30 43.19 -15.73
N ASN A 260 31.24 42.41 -15.48
CA ASN A 260 29.87 42.77 -15.91
C ASN A 260 29.09 43.57 -14.86
N LEU A 261 29.47 43.49 -13.59
CA LEU A 261 28.76 44.03 -12.43
C LEU A 261 29.73 44.82 -11.52
N PRO A 262 30.17 46.03 -11.98
CA PRO A 262 31.18 46.82 -11.25
C PRO A 262 30.72 47.27 -9.87
N ASP A 263 29.41 47.45 -9.65
CA ASP A 263 28.83 47.95 -8.40
C ASP A 263 28.99 46.95 -7.21
N VAL A 264 29.13 45.64 -7.50
CA VAL A 264 29.32 44.58 -6.49
C VAL A 264 30.68 43.87 -6.64
N ALA A 265 31.63 44.49 -7.36
CA ALA A 265 32.90 43.87 -7.69
C ALA A 265 33.75 43.51 -6.46
N ASP A 266 33.68 44.30 -5.38
CA ASP A 266 34.42 44.02 -4.13
C ASP A 266 33.84 42.79 -3.38
N GLU A 267 32.50 42.63 -3.35
CA GLU A 267 31.85 41.48 -2.83
C GLU A 267 32.19 40.19 -3.60
N LEU A 268 32.22 40.30 -4.93
CA LEU A 268 32.59 39.19 -5.83
C LEU A 268 34.06 38.78 -5.66
N ARG A 269 34.99 39.74 -5.45
CA ARG A 269 36.39 39.44 -5.13
C ARG A 269 36.51 38.71 -3.78
N ALA A 270 35.75 39.16 -2.77
CA ALA A 270 35.69 38.48 -1.47
C ALA A 270 35.11 37.03 -1.59
N ALA A 271 34.07 36.85 -2.42
CA ALA A 271 33.48 35.56 -2.71
C ALA A 271 34.44 34.58 -3.40
N ARG A 272 35.35 35.10 -4.24
CA ARG A 272 36.37 34.34 -4.97
C ARG A 272 37.39 33.67 -4.04
N GLU A 273 37.68 34.28 -2.91
CA GLU A 273 38.63 33.75 -1.91
C GLU A 273 37.96 32.70 -0.98
N GLN A 274 36.63 32.56 -1.01
CA GLN A 274 35.94 31.59 -0.18
C GLN A 274 36.06 30.16 -0.77
N PRO A 275 36.01 29.11 0.10
CA PRO A 275 35.93 27.73 -0.36
C PRO A 275 34.64 27.47 -1.16
N LEU A 276 34.51 26.30 -1.80
CA LEU A 276 33.28 25.94 -2.56
C LEU A 276 32.03 25.92 -1.67
N GLY A 277 32.17 25.68 -0.38
CA GLY A 277 31.08 25.72 0.59
C GLY A 277 30.04 24.62 0.46
N VAL A 278 30.37 23.54 -0.28
CA VAL A 278 29.48 22.38 -0.44
C VAL A 278 29.46 21.51 0.82
N LEU A 279 28.35 20.81 1.04
CA LEU A 279 28.25 19.78 2.09
C LEU A 279 29.33 18.69 1.88
N PRO A 280 29.73 17.92 2.92
CA PRO A 280 30.71 16.84 2.77
C PRO A 280 30.30 15.78 1.74
N GLN A 281 29.01 15.58 1.54
CA GLN A 281 28.41 14.74 0.50
C GLN A 281 27.09 15.34 0.03
N PRO A 282 26.62 15.03 -1.20
CA PRO A 282 25.34 15.51 -1.68
C PRO A 282 24.21 15.13 -0.71
N ALA A 283 23.38 16.10 -0.32
CA ALA A 283 22.24 15.79 0.54
C ALA A 283 21.29 14.83 -0.19
N PRO A 284 20.99 13.64 0.36
CA PRO A 284 20.06 12.71 -0.26
C PRO A 284 18.62 13.24 -0.20
N LEU A 285 17.81 12.89 -1.19
CA LEU A 285 16.36 12.95 -1.08
C LEU A 285 15.86 11.52 -1.24
N PRO A 286 15.34 10.90 -0.18
CA PRO A 286 14.76 9.56 -0.27
C PRO A 286 13.66 9.52 -1.34
N GLN A 287 13.64 8.48 -2.19
CA GLN A 287 12.70 8.37 -3.30
C GLN A 287 11.77 7.18 -3.12
N GLY A 288 10.48 7.37 -3.40
CA GLY A 288 9.47 6.33 -3.43
C GLY A 288 9.08 5.81 -2.05
N CYS A 289 8.20 4.81 -2.04
CA CYS A 289 7.67 4.22 -0.81
C CYS A 289 8.73 3.47 0.00
N ILE A 290 9.71 2.82 -0.65
CA ILE A 290 10.80 2.10 0.06
C ILE A 290 11.54 3.03 1.04
N ALA A 291 11.73 4.28 0.66
CA ALA A 291 12.44 5.25 1.48
C ALA A 291 11.58 5.85 2.62
N ALA A 292 10.30 5.54 2.68
CA ALA A 292 9.39 6.00 3.72
C ALA A 292 9.54 5.21 5.06
N GLY A 293 10.36 4.15 5.08
CA GLY A 293 10.62 3.36 6.27
C GLY A 293 9.36 2.71 6.83
N ASP A 294 9.08 2.91 8.12
CA ASP A 294 7.89 2.33 8.78
C ASP A 294 6.53 2.81 8.22
N ARG A 295 6.54 3.82 7.34
CA ARG A 295 5.34 4.36 6.69
C ARG A 295 5.20 3.87 5.25
N ALA A 296 6.08 2.97 4.81
CA ALA A 296 6.19 2.55 3.43
C ALA A 296 4.93 1.81 2.92
N TYR A 297 4.41 0.85 3.68
CA TYR A 297 3.15 0.16 3.36
C TYR A 297 1.97 1.13 3.25
N PHE A 298 1.90 2.12 4.13
CA PHE A 298 0.87 3.14 4.05
C PHE A 298 1.02 4.00 2.79
N SER A 299 2.25 4.42 2.49
CA SER A 299 2.51 5.24 1.30
C SER A 299 2.25 4.49 -0.01
N ASP A 300 2.52 3.18 -0.05
CA ASP A 300 2.18 2.35 -1.21
C ASP A 300 0.67 2.16 -1.35
N TYR A 301 -0.04 1.92 -0.23
CA TYR A 301 -1.51 1.86 -0.23
C TYR A 301 -2.16 3.16 -0.74
N VAL A 302 -1.59 4.33 -0.44
CA VAL A 302 -2.06 5.61 -1.01
C VAL A 302 -1.98 5.61 -2.53
N LEU A 303 -0.92 5.06 -3.12
CA LEU A 303 -0.78 4.97 -4.58
C LEU A 303 -1.77 3.99 -5.19
N GLU A 304 -2.02 2.85 -4.55
CA GLU A 304 -3.06 1.90 -4.96
C GLU A 304 -4.46 2.52 -4.88
N TYR A 305 -4.72 3.32 -3.85
CA TYR A 305 -6.01 4.02 -3.68
C TYR A 305 -6.26 5.11 -4.73
N LEU A 306 -5.20 5.77 -5.22
CA LEU A 306 -5.29 6.82 -6.25
C LEU A 306 -5.48 6.26 -7.67
N ALA A 307 -4.99 5.04 -7.94
CA ALA A 307 -5.01 4.46 -9.28
C ALA A 307 -6.44 4.29 -9.87
N PRO A 308 -7.44 3.75 -9.16
CA PRO A 308 -8.82 3.69 -9.65
C PRO A 308 -9.46 5.05 -9.89
N ALA A 309 -8.99 6.11 -9.24
CA ALA A 309 -9.41 7.49 -9.47
C ALA A 309 -8.77 8.14 -10.71
N GLY A 310 -7.97 7.40 -11.47
CA GLY A 310 -7.31 7.85 -12.69
C GLY A 310 -5.99 8.61 -12.44
N ILE A 311 -5.43 8.53 -11.24
CA ILE A 311 -4.12 9.12 -10.91
C ILE A 311 -3.11 7.97 -10.80
N SER A 312 -2.35 7.75 -11.86
CA SER A 312 -1.35 6.68 -11.93
C SER A 312 -0.13 6.97 -11.05
N LYS A 313 0.64 5.94 -10.72
CA LYS A 313 1.94 6.08 -10.02
C LYS A 313 2.89 7.00 -10.81
N GLU A 314 2.81 6.97 -12.14
CA GLU A 314 3.59 7.84 -13.01
C GLU A 314 3.13 9.31 -12.93
N ASP A 315 1.81 9.56 -12.91
CA ASP A 315 1.27 10.90 -12.70
C ASP A 315 1.76 11.49 -11.37
N VAL A 316 1.69 10.68 -10.30
CA VAL A 316 2.21 11.10 -8.99
C VAL A 316 3.70 11.42 -9.06
N ALA A 317 4.49 10.67 -9.81
CA ALA A 317 5.93 10.90 -9.93
C ALA A 317 6.30 12.11 -10.83
N ARG A 318 5.34 12.68 -11.59
CA ARG A 318 5.60 13.76 -12.56
C ARG A 318 4.91 15.08 -12.23
N LYS A 319 3.66 15.04 -11.68
CA LYS A 319 2.79 16.22 -11.63
C LYS A 319 3.00 17.14 -10.41
N GLY A 320 3.85 16.74 -9.45
CA GLY A 320 4.18 17.58 -8.29
C GLY A 320 3.01 17.79 -7.33
N TYR A 321 2.28 16.74 -7.04
CA TYR A 321 1.17 16.78 -6.08
C TYR A 321 1.65 16.95 -4.63
N LEU A 322 0.87 17.66 -3.83
CA LEU A 322 0.93 17.56 -2.38
C LEU A 322 -0.21 16.66 -1.91
N ILE A 323 0.14 15.46 -1.45
CA ILE A 323 -0.79 14.43 -1.01
C ILE A 323 -0.81 14.44 0.52
N LYS A 324 -1.84 15.06 1.11
CA LYS A 324 -2.06 15.03 2.55
C LYS A 324 -2.87 13.79 2.90
N THR A 325 -2.27 12.93 3.73
CA THR A 325 -2.85 11.64 4.12
C THR A 325 -3.52 11.71 5.48
N THR A 326 -4.25 10.66 5.82
CA THR A 326 -4.85 10.45 7.14
C THR A 326 -3.90 9.73 8.11
N LEU A 327 -2.69 9.34 7.68
CA LEU A 327 -1.71 8.68 8.52
C LEU A 327 -1.46 9.48 9.81
N ASP A 328 -1.74 8.86 10.94
CA ASP A 328 -1.45 9.42 12.26
C ASP A 328 -0.08 8.91 12.75
N PRO A 329 0.92 9.78 12.93
CA PRO A 329 2.27 9.35 13.31
C PRO A 329 2.34 8.62 14.65
N GLN A 330 1.46 8.97 15.60
CA GLN A 330 1.42 8.34 16.91
C GLN A 330 0.82 6.92 16.81
N VAL A 331 -0.28 6.77 16.05
CA VAL A 331 -0.90 5.46 15.79
C VAL A 331 0.06 4.55 15.05
N GLN A 332 0.69 5.05 13.98
CA GLN A 332 1.64 4.28 13.17
C GLN A 332 2.82 3.78 14.03
N THR A 333 3.38 4.65 14.86
CA THR A 333 4.50 4.31 15.75
C THR A 333 4.09 3.25 16.77
N SER A 334 2.93 3.42 17.42
CA SER A 334 2.42 2.47 18.41
C SER A 334 2.18 1.08 17.82
N VAL A 335 1.57 1.04 16.62
CA VAL A 335 1.33 -0.22 15.90
C VAL A 335 2.63 -0.92 15.52
N LYS A 336 3.60 -0.19 14.94
CA LYS A 336 4.88 -0.77 14.54
C LYS A 336 5.67 -1.31 15.74
N GLN A 337 5.66 -0.60 16.84
CA GLN A 337 6.30 -1.04 18.08
C GLN A 337 5.67 -2.31 18.64
N ALA A 338 4.33 -2.39 18.68
CA ALA A 338 3.60 -3.56 19.16
C ALA A 338 3.83 -4.79 18.26
N ILE A 339 3.82 -4.62 16.94
CA ILE A 339 4.14 -5.69 15.98
C ILE A 339 5.57 -6.19 16.22
N ASN A 340 6.55 -5.30 16.27
CA ASN A 340 7.97 -5.67 16.43
C ASN A 340 8.28 -6.28 17.81
N ALA A 341 7.49 -5.98 18.85
CA ALA A 341 7.60 -6.62 20.15
C ALA A 341 7.22 -8.11 20.14
N VAL A 342 6.34 -8.52 19.22
CA VAL A 342 5.85 -9.87 19.07
C VAL A 342 6.59 -10.61 17.95
N ALA A 343 6.86 -9.95 16.82
CA ALA A 343 7.50 -10.51 15.63
C ALA A 343 8.59 -9.58 15.14
N SER A 344 9.87 -10.00 15.25
CA SER A 344 10.97 -9.18 14.71
C SER A 344 10.88 -9.09 13.18
N PRO A 345 11.42 -8.02 12.55
CA PRO A 345 11.44 -7.88 11.09
C PRO A 345 12.09 -9.06 10.34
N THR A 346 13.10 -9.65 10.95
CA THR A 346 13.89 -10.78 10.40
C THR A 346 13.42 -12.14 10.88
N LEU A 347 12.26 -12.23 11.54
CA LEU A 347 11.71 -13.50 11.99
C LEU A 347 11.40 -14.39 10.79
N ASP A 348 12.03 -15.55 10.73
CA ASP A 348 11.89 -16.44 9.57
C ASP A 348 10.47 -16.97 9.42
N SER A 349 9.95 -16.86 8.21
CA SER A 349 8.66 -17.43 7.80
C SER A 349 7.45 -16.96 8.61
N VAL A 350 7.50 -15.80 9.27
CA VAL A 350 6.37 -15.28 10.05
C VAL A 350 6.14 -13.81 9.72
N ALA A 351 4.98 -13.50 9.16
CA ALA A 351 4.47 -12.15 9.00
C ALA A 351 3.46 -11.81 10.10
N SER A 352 3.51 -10.57 10.57
CA SER A 352 2.55 -9.99 11.51
C SER A 352 2.14 -8.61 11.02
N VAL A 353 0.88 -8.47 10.65
CA VAL A 353 0.35 -7.24 10.05
C VAL A 353 -0.78 -6.66 10.89
N MET A 354 -0.94 -5.34 10.83
CA MET A 354 -2.04 -4.63 11.49
C MET A 354 -2.33 -3.33 10.78
N SER A 355 -3.62 -3.11 10.49
CA SER A 355 -4.15 -1.85 9.96
C SER A 355 -5.12 -1.24 10.95
N VAL A 356 -5.06 0.10 11.12
CA VAL A 356 -5.94 0.82 12.05
C VAL A 356 -6.80 1.82 11.31
N ILE A 357 -8.09 1.76 11.56
CA ILE A 357 -9.11 2.62 10.95
C ILE A 357 -9.83 3.40 12.05
N ARG A 358 -10.06 4.68 11.82
CA ARG A 358 -10.99 5.48 12.61
C ARG A 358 -12.39 5.30 12.04
N PRO A 359 -13.33 4.69 12.81
CA PRO A 359 -14.72 4.56 12.38
C PRO A 359 -15.41 5.91 12.19
N GLY A 360 -16.39 5.96 11.30
CA GLY A 360 -17.21 7.16 11.07
C GLY A 360 -18.33 6.88 10.08
N LYS A 361 -19.45 7.64 10.18
CA LYS A 361 -20.59 7.45 9.28
C LYS A 361 -20.36 8.06 7.89
N ASP A 362 -19.38 8.98 7.78
CA ASP A 362 -19.07 9.69 6.52
C ASP A 362 -17.77 9.23 5.86
N ALA A 363 -16.87 8.61 6.63
CA ALA A 363 -15.61 8.09 6.15
C ALA A 363 -14.97 7.09 7.13
N HIS A 364 -14.32 6.07 6.64
CA HIS A 364 -13.43 5.19 7.39
C HIS A 364 -11.98 5.61 7.12
N LYS A 365 -11.39 6.44 8.02
CA LYS A 365 -10.05 6.99 7.84
C LYS A 365 -9.00 5.98 8.26
N VAL A 366 -8.11 5.60 7.35
CA VAL A 366 -6.98 4.73 7.65
C VAL A 366 -5.90 5.55 8.37
N LEU A 367 -5.59 5.22 9.62
CA LEU A 367 -4.64 5.94 10.45
C LEU A 367 -3.24 5.31 10.45
N ALA A 368 -3.16 4.00 10.23
CA ALA A 368 -1.90 3.26 10.18
C ALA A 368 -2.05 1.97 9.35
N ILE A 369 -0.98 1.60 8.67
CA ILE A 369 -0.80 0.29 8.02
C ILE A 369 0.63 -0.15 8.32
N SER A 370 0.79 -1.34 8.92
CA SER A 370 2.11 -1.81 9.34
C SER A 370 2.25 -3.32 9.24
N ASP A 371 3.50 -3.73 9.10
CA ASP A 371 3.96 -5.11 9.01
C ASP A 371 5.22 -5.23 9.87
N ASN A 372 5.57 -6.43 10.39
CA ASN A 372 6.91 -6.64 10.95
C ASN A 372 7.96 -6.55 9.85
N ARG A 373 7.67 -7.03 8.65
CA ARG A 373 8.58 -6.93 7.50
C ARG A 373 8.90 -5.47 7.18
N GLY A 374 10.14 -5.21 6.78
CA GLY A 374 10.50 -3.94 6.14
C GLY A 374 9.95 -3.90 4.71
N TYR A 375 9.51 -2.72 4.24
CA TYR A 375 9.12 -2.56 2.84
C TYR A 375 10.37 -2.29 2.00
N GLY A 376 10.76 -3.24 1.15
CA GLY A 376 11.98 -3.13 0.36
C GLY A 376 12.36 -4.42 -0.37
N LEU A 377 13.56 -4.43 -0.95
CA LEU A 377 14.01 -5.51 -1.85
C LEU A 377 15.08 -6.42 -1.22
N LYS A 378 15.51 -6.16 0.03
CA LYS A 378 16.55 -6.93 0.70
C LYS A 378 15.91 -8.02 1.56
N LEU A 379 15.77 -9.21 0.99
CA LEU A 379 15.17 -10.37 1.67
C LEU A 379 15.96 -10.78 2.92
N GLU A 380 17.29 -10.64 2.89
CA GLU A 380 18.18 -10.94 4.02
C GLU A 380 17.94 -10.01 5.23
N ASP A 381 17.43 -8.80 5.00
CA ASP A 381 17.05 -7.85 6.04
C ASP A 381 15.57 -8.00 6.46
N GLY A 382 14.89 -9.06 6.03
CA GLY A 382 13.46 -9.29 6.28
C GLY A 382 12.55 -8.31 5.53
N GLN A 383 12.96 -7.84 4.34
CA GLN A 383 12.17 -6.91 3.54
C GLN A 383 11.33 -7.63 2.49
N THR A 384 10.18 -7.07 2.18
CA THR A 384 9.32 -7.46 1.06
C THR A 384 8.59 -6.24 0.49
N VAL A 385 8.28 -6.29 -0.81
CA VAL A 385 7.37 -5.32 -1.47
C VAL A 385 5.96 -5.88 -1.67
N GLN A 386 5.70 -7.10 -1.16
CA GLN A 386 4.35 -7.65 -1.19
C GLN A 386 3.44 -6.84 -0.27
N PRO A 387 2.22 -6.49 -0.70
CA PRO A 387 1.31 -5.66 0.06
C PRO A 387 0.54 -6.46 1.14
N GLN A 388 1.27 -7.23 1.96
CA GLN A 388 0.71 -8.16 2.95
C GLN A 388 -0.39 -7.57 3.85
N PRO A 389 -0.32 -6.30 4.32
CA PRO A 389 -1.37 -5.71 5.16
C PRO A 389 -2.70 -5.44 4.46
N TYR A 390 -2.73 -5.37 3.12
CA TYR A 390 -3.92 -4.99 2.33
C TYR A 390 -4.12 -5.82 1.06
N SER A 391 -3.62 -7.04 1.03
CA SER A 391 -3.91 -8.06 0.02
C SER A 391 -4.43 -9.34 0.68
N LEU A 392 -4.99 -10.25 -0.13
CA LEU A 392 -5.38 -11.58 0.34
C LEU A 392 -4.11 -12.40 0.62
N VAL A 393 -3.88 -12.77 1.88
CA VAL A 393 -2.69 -13.51 2.33
C VAL A 393 -3.01 -14.49 3.46
N GLY A 394 -2.11 -15.43 3.69
CA GLY A 394 -2.16 -16.41 4.78
C GLY A 394 -3.21 -17.50 4.60
N ASP A 395 -3.47 -18.27 5.64
CA ASP A 395 -4.40 -19.43 5.63
C ASP A 395 -5.75 -19.11 6.30
N GLY A 396 -6.15 -17.84 6.37
CA GLY A 396 -7.42 -17.39 6.88
C GLY A 396 -7.41 -16.79 8.29
N ALA A 397 -8.52 -16.11 8.64
CA ALA A 397 -8.68 -15.46 9.94
C ALA A 397 -9.41 -16.33 10.98
N GLY A 398 -9.66 -17.60 10.67
CA GLY A 398 -10.26 -18.54 11.61
C GLY A 398 -11.62 -18.08 12.14
N SER A 399 -11.85 -18.28 13.42
CA SER A 399 -13.11 -17.98 14.09
C SER A 399 -13.56 -16.52 14.10
N VAL A 400 -12.78 -15.55 13.55
CA VAL A 400 -13.28 -14.19 13.29
C VAL A 400 -14.50 -14.25 12.36
N PHE A 401 -14.55 -15.20 11.44
CA PHE A 401 -15.64 -15.39 10.48
C PHE A 401 -16.98 -15.77 11.11
N LYS A 402 -17.00 -16.20 12.36
CA LYS A 402 -18.23 -16.42 13.13
C LYS A 402 -19.06 -15.13 13.29
N ILE A 403 -18.43 -13.96 13.19
CA ILE A 403 -19.10 -12.65 13.14
C ILE A 403 -20.09 -12.60 11.96
N PHE A 404 -19.68 -13.06 10.77
CA PHE A 404 -20.50 -13.02 9.56
C PHE A 404 -21.71 -13.95 9.66
N THR A 405 -21.49 -15.17 10.23
CA THR A 405 -22.57 -16.12 10.47
C THR A 405 -23.57 -15.59 11.50
N ALA A 406 -23.08 -14.98 12.59
CA ALA A 406 -23.93 -14.34 13.58
C ALA A 406 -24.70 -13.15 13.02
N ALA A 407 -24.04 -12.27 12.27
CA ALA A 407 -24.68 -11.12 11.61
C ALA A 407 -25.77 -11.58 10.63
N ALA A 408 -25.52 -12.61 9.81
CA ALA A 408 -26.51 -13.19 8.91
C ALA A 408 -27.69 -13.83 9.65
N ALA A 409 -27.44 -14.46 10.81
CA ALA A 409 -28.50 -15.00 11.68
C ALA A 409 -29.36 -13.88 12.27
N LEU A 410 -28.75 -12.77 12.69
CA LEU A 410 -29.47 -11.60 13.19
C LEU A 410 -30.31 -10.93 12.09
N ASP A 411 -29.76 -10.84 10.86
CA ASP A 411 -30.47 -10.30 9.68
C ASP A 411 -31.70 -11.15 9.31
N MET A 412 -31.68 -12.44 9.63
CA MET A 412 -32.82 -13.37 9.50
C MET A 412 -33.84 -13.29 10.65
N GLY A 413 -33.58 -12.47 11.66
CA GLY A 413 -34.48 -12.31 12.81
C GLY A 413 -34.13 -13.17 14.02
N MET A 414 -32.96 -13.82 14.08
CA MET A 414 -32.47 -14.41 15.35
C MET A 414 -32.03 -13.29 16.29
N GLY A 415 -32.00 -13.57 17.58
CA GLY A 415 -31.48 -12.66 18.60
C GLY A 415 -30.17 -13.13 19.17
N THR A 416 -29.38 -12.22 19.77
CA THR A 416 -28.12 -12.59 20.45
C THR A 416 -28.36 -13.41 21.72
N ASN A 417 -29.58 -13.39 22.27
CA ASN A 417 -30.03 -14.27 23.37
C ASN A 417 -30.49 -15.67 22.88
N ALA A 418 -30.58 -15.93 21.57
CA ALA A 418 -30.96 -17.22 21.03
C ALA A 418 -30.01 -18.30 21.52
N LEU A 419 -30.56 -19.43 21.92
CA LEU A 419 -29.80 -20.57 22.42
C LEU A 419 -29.30 -21.44 21.25
N LEU A 420 -27.99 -21.63 21.18
CA LEU A 420 -27.31 -22.47 20.21
C LEU A 420 -26.89 -23.78 20.87
N ASP A 421 -27.25 -24.93 20.27
CA ASP A 421 -26.71 -26.21 20.66
C ASP A 421 -25.22 -26.30 20.36
N VAL A 422 -24.48 -26.91 21.30
CA VAL A 422 -23.02 -27.09 21.19
C VAL A 422 -22.72 -28.60 21.31
N PRO A 423 -23.01 -29.40 20.27
CA PRO A 423 -22.65 -30.80 20.33
C PRO A 423 -21.12 -30.99 20.33
N PRO A 424 -20.60 -32.07 20.92
CA PRO A 424 -19.16 -32.35 20.93
C PRO A 424 -18.60 -32.57 19.52
N PHE A 425 -19.45 -33.01 18.59
CA PHE A 425 -19.15 -33.30 17.20
C PHE A 425 -20.30 -32.88 16.31
N PHE A 426 -19.96 -32.25 15.16
CA PHE A 426 -20.92 -31.89 14.12
C PHE A 426 -20.58 -32.59 12.82
N GLN A 427 -21.62 -33.07 12.12
CA GLN A 427 -21.52 -33.67 10.80
C GLN A 427 -22.63 -33.09 9.93
N GLY A 428 -22.21 -32.31 8.90
CA GLY A 428 -23.11 -31.66 7.96
C GLY A 428 -22.95 -32.22 6.55
N SER A 429 -23.97 -32.93 6.03
CA SER A 429 -23.97 -33.41 4.65
C SER A 429 -24.13 -32.23 3.69
N HIS A 430 -23.45 -32.26 2.54
CA HIS A 430 -23.51 -31.26 1.48
C HIS A 430 -23.05 -29.83 1.88
N LEU A 431 -22.17 -29.75 2.88
CA LEU A 431 -21.53 -28.50 3.32
C LEU A 431 -20.04 -28.47 3.00
N GLY A 432 -19.66 -29.03 1.86
CA GLY A 432 -18.28 -29.30 1.46
C GLY A 432 -17.77 -30.65 1.95
N ASP A 433 -16.52 -30.92 1.71
CA ASP A 433 -15.81 -32.13 2.13
C ASP A 433 -14.92 -31.85 3.35
N SER A 434 -14.60 -32.89 4.11
CA SER A 434 -13.69 -32.83 5.24
C SER A 434 -12.61 -33.89 5.10
N ASN A 435 -11.37 -33.54 5.33
CA ASN A 435 -10.25 -34.48 5.43
C ASN A 435 -10.14 -35.13 6.82
N THR A 436 -11.11 -34.89 7.69
CA THR A 436 -11.13 -35.51 9.05
C THR A 436 -11.27 -37.02 8.95
N PRO A 437 -10.37 -37.82 9.54
CA PRO A 437 -10.47 -39.26 9.51
C PRO A 437 -11.82 -39.75 10.05
N GLY A 438 -12.49 -40.60 9.29
CA GLY A 438 -13.81 -41.16 9.64
C GLY A 438 -15.01 -40.29 9.24
N CYS A 439 -14.77 -39.13 8.56
CA CYS A 439 -15.82 -38.33 7.98
C CYS A 439 -16.30 -38.95 6.65
N PRO A 440 -17.63 -39.12 6.43
CA PRO A 440 -18.16 -39.64 5.17
C PRO A 440 -17.85 -38.66 4.00
N PRO A 441 -17.74 -39.19 2.75
CA PRO A 441 -17.59 -38.36 1.57
C PRO A 441 -18.70 -37.31 1.45
N LYS A 442 -18.38 -36.13 0.93
CA LYS A 442 -19.29 -34.98 0.77
C LYS A 442 -19.96 -34.53 2.06
N THR A 443 -19.24 -34.70 3.17
CA THR A 443 -19.70 -34.34 4.50
C THR A 443 -18.65 -33.52 5.21
N TRP A 444 -19.02 -32.39 5.73
CA TRP A 444 -18.16 -31.61 6.60
C TRP A 444 -18.30 -32.06 8.06
N CYS A 445 -17.18 -32.46 8.64
CA CYS A 445 -17.10 -32.89 10.04
C CYS A 445 -16.21 -31.91 10.83
N VAL A 446 -16.66 -31.50 12.00
CA VAL A 446 -15.89 -30.63 12.89
C VAL A 446 -16.10 -30.97 14.36
N LYS A 447 -15.00 -30.78 15.13
CA LYS A 447 -14.99 -30.92 16.61
C LYS A 447 -14.72 -29.58 17.26
N ASN A 448 -15.07 -29.48 18.52
CA ASN A 448 -14.65 -28.36 19.36
C ASN A 448 -13.23 -28.59 19.89
N ALA A 449 -12.49 -27.50 20.10
CA ALA A 449 -11.14 -27.53 20.69
C ALA A 449 -11.18 -27.89 22.20
N ALA A 450 -12.33 -27.68 22.87
CA ALA A 450 -12.54 -27.94 24.30
C ALA A 450 -13.97 -28.42 24.55
N GLY A 451 -14.23 -28.88 25.78
CA GLY A 451 -15.59 -29.17 26.24
C GLY A 451 -16.37 -27.89 26.56
N TYR A 452 -17.59 -27.83 26.08
CA TYR A 452 -18.49 -26.68 26.33
C TYR A 452 -19.81 -27.16 26.94
N ARG A 453 -20.43 -26.31 27.76
CA ARG A 453 -21.83 -26.50 28.13
C ARG A 453 -22.74 -26.33 26.90
N SER A 454 -23.86 -27.00 26.87
CA SER A 454 -24.88 -26.87 25.84
C SER A 454 -26.27 -26.80 26.50
N PRO A 455 -27.15 -25.88 26.04
CA PRO A 455 -26.92 -24.86 25.03
C PRO A 455 -26.16 -23.61 25.56
N LEU A 456 -25.65 -22.78 24.65
CA LEU A 456 -25.10 -21.45 24.94
C LEU A 456 -25.96 -20.38 24.27
N SER A 457 -26.08 -19.19 24.90
CA SER A 457 -26.58 -18.03 24.15
C SER A 457 -25.65 -17.70 23.00
N MET A 458 -26.12 -17.09 21.89
CA MET A 458 -25.25 -16.66 20.77
C MET A 458 -24.15 -15.70 21.28
N THR A 459 -24.47 -14.82 22.25
CA THR A 459 -23.50 -13.96 22.92
C THR A 459 -22.36 -14.75 23.59
N ASP A 460 -22.69 -15.79 24.38
CA ASP A 460 -21.70 -16.62 25.05
C ASP A 460 -20.94 -17.50 24.03
N ALA A 461 -21.63 -17.96 22.99
CA ALA A 461 -21.01 -18.69 21.89
C ALA A 461 -19.99 -17.85 21.08
N LEU A 462 -20.28 -16.55 20.88
CA LEU A 462 -19.29 -15.62 20.27
C LEU A 462 -18.06 -15.44 21.16
N ALA A 463 -18.25 -15.30 22.49
CA ALA A 463 -17.14 -15.13 23.43
C ALA A 463 -16.29 -16.39 23.58
N LEU A 464 -16.92 -17.57 23.74
CA LEU A 464 -16.25 -18.84 23.97
C LEU A 464 -15.81 -19.55 22.69
N SER A 465 -16.39 -19.17 21.55
CA SER A 465 -15.99 -19.59 20.21
C SER A 465 -16.10 -21.09 19.88
N PRO A 466 -17.13 -21.89 20.33
CA PRO A 466 -17.27 -23.27 19.95
C PRO A 466 -17.48 -23.43 18.44
N ASN A 467 -16.77 -24.38 17.80
CA ASN A 467 -16.87 -24.60 16.35
C ASN A 467 -18.20 -25.22 15.96
N THR A 468 -18.68 -26.21 16.70
CA THR A 468 -19.87 -26.98 16.35
C THR A 468 -21.17 -26.17 16.43
N ALA A 469 -21.25 -25.17 17.32
CA ALA A 469 -22.39 -24.27 17.38
C ALA A 469 -22.51 -23.44 16.09
N PHE A 470 -21.42 -22.90 15.60
CA PHE A 470 -21.41 -22.10 14.38
C PHE A 470 -21.50 -22.95 13.10
N ALA A 471 -21.04 -24.21 13.15
CA ALA A 471 -21.28 -25.17 12.09
C ALA A 471 -22.79 -25.48 11.94
N LYS A 472 -23.51 -25.67 13.06
CA LYS A 472 -24.98 -25.78 13.03
C LYS A 472 -25.64 -24.49 12.60
N LEU A 473 -25.13 -23.35 13.03
CA LEU A 473 -25.70 -22.06 12.71
C LEU A 473 -25.59 -21.74 11.21
N ILE A 474 -24.43 -21.95 10.59
CA ILE A 474 -24.25 -21.71 9.13
C ILE A 474 -25.11 -22.68 8.30
N GLN A 475 -25.32 -23.91 8.79
CA GLN A 475 -26.26 -24.84 8.15
C GLN A 475 -27.69 -24.30 8.12
N GLN A 476 -28.11 -23.62 9.20
CA GLN A 476 -29.46 -23.01 9.31
C GLN A 476 -29.59 -21.73 8.55
N VAL A 477 -28.55 -20.88 8.60
CA VAL A 477 -28.50 -19.57 7.93
C VAL A 477 -28.32 -19.72 6.42
N GLY A 478 -27.49 -20.67 6.01
CA GLY A 478 -27.04 -20.90 4.64
C GLY A 478 -25.69 -20.26 4.35
N VAL A 479 -24.83 -20.98 3.63
CA VAL A 479 -23.48 -20.52 3.23
C VAL A 479 -23.56 -19.24 2.42
N GLY A 480 -24.44 -19.21 1.39
CA GLY A 480 -24.56 -18.04 0.51
C GLY A 480 -24.85 -16.75 1.25
N ARG A 481 -25.81 -16.76 2.20
CA ARG A 481 -26.11 -15.58 3.02
C ARG A 481 -24.95 -15.14 3.90
N THR A 482 -24.20 -16.10 4.44
CA THR A 482 -23.02 -15.80 5.28
C THR A 482 -21.92 -15.15 4.47
N VAL A 483 -21.67 -15.65 3.23
CA VAL A 483 -20.69 -15.07 2.30
C VAL A 483 -21.13 -13.65 1.88
N ASP A 484 -22.39 -13.49 1.50
CA ASP A 484 -22.92 -12.17 1.13
C ASP A 484 -22.83 -11.17 2.30
N MET A 485 -23.06 -11.63 3.55
CA MET A 485 -22.89 -10.81 4.73
C MET A 485 -21.41 -10.41 4.94
N ALA A 486 -20.46 -11.30 4.70
CA ALA A 486 -19.03 -11.01 4.81
C ALA A 486 -18.59 -9.94 3.79
N VAL A 487 -19.03 -10.07 2.54
CA VAL A 487 -18.77 -9.08 1.49
C VAL A 487 -19.44 -7.75 1.84
N ARG A 488 -20.69 -7.75 2.28
CA ARG A 488 -21.43 -6.53 2.70
C ARG A 488 -20.71 -5.80 3.83
N LEU A 489 -20.27 -6.52 4.87
CA LEU A 489 -19.60 -5.92 6.03
C LEU A 489 -18.20 -5.41 5.73
N GLY A 490 -17.54 -5.88 4.67
CA GLY A 490 -16.27 -5.27 4.28
C GLY A 490 -15.23 -6.16 3.60
N LEU A 491 -15.42 -7.48 3.48
CA LEU A 491 -14.52 -8.35 2.70
C LEU A 491 -14.82 -8.22 1.20
N ARG A 492 -14.61 -7.02 0.65
CA ARG A 492 -15.00 -6.68 -0.72
C ARG A 492 -14.18 -7.41 -1.77
N SER A 493 -12.89 -7.63 -1.50
CA SER A 493 -11.99 -8.39 -2.39
C SER A 493 -12.47 -9.82 -2.65
N TYR A 494 -13.30 -10.39 -1.77
CA TYR A 494 -13.87 -11.73 -2.00
C TYR A 494 -14.81 -11.78 -3.21
N ALA A 495 -15.38 -10.65 -3.60
CA ALA A 495 -16.24 -10.54 -4.79
C ALA A 495 -15.47 -10.15 -6.06
N ASP A 496 -14.16 -9.87 -5.97
CA ASP A 496 -13.37 -9.48 -7.12
C ASP A 496 -13.08 -10.68 -8.03
N PRO A 497 -13.12 -10.49 -9.37
CA PRO A 497 -12.77 -11.54 -10.31
C PRO A 497 -11.39 -12.13 -10.08
N GLY A 498 -11.25 -13.44 -10.23
CA GLY A 498 -9.97 -14.13 -10.15
C GLY A 498 -9.45 -14.41 -8.75
N THR A 499 -10.16 -14.02 -7.69
CA THR A 499 -9.71 -14.24 -6.30
C THR A 499 -9.80 -15.70 -5.84
N ALA A 500 -10.45 -16.57 -6.60
CA ALA A 500 -10.48 -18.02 -6.36
C ALA A 500 -9.36 -18.79 -7.11
N HIS A 501 -8.33 -18.11 -7.62
CA HIS A 501 -7.29 -18.71 -8.48
C HIS A 501 -6.53 -19.90 -7.87
N ASP A 502 -6.40 -19.95 -6.54
CA ASP A 502 -5.76 -21.06 -5.83
C ASP A 502 -6.64 -22.32 -5.77
N TYR A 503 -7.94 -22.20 -6.02
CA TYR A 503 -8.93 -23.27 -5.91
C TYR A 503 -9.47 -23.72 -7.28
N VAL A 504 -9.63 -22.78 -8.21
CA VAL A 504 -10.16 -23.03 -9.55
C VAL A 504 -9.43 -22.22 -10.61
N LYS A 505 -9.44 -22.72 -11.86
CA LYS A 505 -8.89 -21.97 -13.00
C LYS A 505 -9.93 -21.01 -13.56
N GLY A 506 -9.54 -19.78 -13.82
CA GLY A 506 -10.40 -18.76 -14.43
C GLY A 506 -10.60 -17.54 -13.53
N ASP A 507 -11.58 -16.71 -13.90
CA ASP A 507 -11.85 -15.43 -13.25
C ASP A 507 -12.95 -15.51 -12.17
N GLU A 508 -13.21 -16.70 -11.62
CA GLU A 508 -14.21 -16.87 -10.56
C GLU A 508 -13.78 -16.13 -9.29
N SER A 509 -14.74 -15.44 -8.66
CA SER A 509 -14.51 -14.80 -7.36
C SER A 509 -14.51 -15.83 -6.23
N LEU A 510 -13.77 -15.55 -5.15
CA LEU A 510 -13.75 -16.42 -3.97
C LEU A 510 -15.16 -16.55 -3.35
N ALA A 511 -15.94 -15.47 -3.35
CA ALA A 511 -17.31 -15.49 -2.88
C ALA A 511 -18.20 -16.44 -3.71
N ASP A 512 -18.10 -16.42 -5.03
CA ASP A 512 -18.90 -17.29 -5.89
C ASP A 512 -18.45 -18.76 -5.81
N TYR A 513 -17.13 -19.00 -5.73
CA TYR A 513 -16.58 -20.33 -5.47
C TYR A 513 -17.15 -20.95 -4.19
N VAL A 514 -17.06 -20.23 -3.05
CA VAL A 514 -17.56 -20.70 -1.76
C VAL A 514 -19.07 -20.97 -1.79
N LYS A 515 -19.85 -20.12 -2.45
CA LYS A 515 -21.29 -20.28 -2.62
C LYS A 515 -21.62 -21.51 -3.48
N ARG A 516 -20.95 -21.66 -4.63
CA ARG A 516 -21.16 -22.75 -5.58
C ARG A 516 -20.85 -24.12 -4.96
N GLU A 517 -19.72 -24.21 -4.25
CA GLU A 517 -19.32 -25.44 -3.57
C GLU A 517 -20.02 -25.62 -2.22
N ASN A 518 -20.83 -24.68 -1.79
CA ASN A 518 -21.58 -24.68 -0.53
C ASN A 518 -20.69 -25.01 0.69
N ILE A 519 -19.55 -24.29 0.83
CA ILE A 519 -18.49 -24.59 1.80
C ILE A 519 -18.87 -24.10 3.19
N GLY A 520 -19.38 -25.00 4.05
CA GLY A 520 -19.81 -24.68 5.41
C GLY A 520 -18.68 -24.27 6.34
N SER A 521 -17.45 -24.74 6.10
CA SER A 521 -16.26 -24.31 6.85
C SER A 521 -15.96 -22.81 6.71
N PHE A 522 -16.60 -22.08 5.83
CA PHE A 522 -16.51 -20.62 5.72
C PHE A 522 -16.73 -19.90 7.07
N THR A 523 -17.62 -20.43 7.93
CA THR A 523 -17.81 -19.89 9.29
C THR A 523 -16.58 -19.98 10.19
N LEU A 524 -15.59 -20.81 9.82
CA LEU A 524 -14.32 -20.99 10.51
C LEU A 524 -13.14 -20.31 9.79
N GLY A 525 -13.40 -19.53 8.74
CA GLY A 525 -12.47 -18.67 8.06
C GLY A 525 -11.21 -19.35 7.50
N PRO A 526 -11.35 -20.35 6.59
CA PRO A 526 -10.22 -21.13 6.09
C PRO A 526 -9.55 -20.52 4.84
N PHE A 527 -9.93 -19.32 4.41
CA PHE A 527 -9.45 -18.68 3.19
C PHE A 527 -8.61 -17.46 3.52
N GLU A 528 -7.71 -17.10 2.62
CA GLU A 528 -6.85 -15.94 2.69
C GLU A 528 -7.66 -14.66 3.02
N VAL A 529 -7.07 -13.75 3.78
CA VAL A 529 -7.77 -12.52 4.18
C VAL A 529 -6.91 -11.28 3.94
N ASN A 530 -7.58 -10.19 3.66
CA ASN A 530 -7.03 -8.86 3.63
C ASN A 530 -7.21 -8.22 5.02
N ALA A 531 -6.09 -7.97 5.73
CA ALA A 531 -6.13 -7.46 7.11
C ALA A 531 -6.73 -6.04 7.20
N LEU A 532 -6.55 -5.21 6.17
CA LEU A 532 -7.18 -3.90 6.09
C LEU A 532 -8.70 -4.01 5.95
N GLU A 533 -9.19 -4.95 5.13
CA GLU A 533 -10.62 -5.21 5.00
C GLU A 533 -11.22 -5.80 6.29
N LEU A 534 -10.50 -6.67 7.00
CA LEU A 534 -10.94 -7.12 8.33
C LEU A 534 -11.03 -5.95 9.32
N SER A 535 -10.06 -5.02 9.29
CA SER A 535 -10.13 -3.79 10.10
C SER A 535 -11.33 -2.92 9.70
N ASN A 536 -11.67 -2.91 8.40
CA ASN A 536 -12.83 -2.19 7.89
C ASN A 536 -14.17 -2.85 8.27
N VAL A 537 -14.22 -4.19 8.39
CA VAL A 537 -15.37 -4.89 8.99
C VAL A 537 -15.59 -4.41 10.43
N ALA A 538 -14.52 -4.31 11.22
CA ALA A 538 -14.59 -3.76 12.57
C ALA A 538 -15.07 -2.31 12.58
N ALA A 539 -14.57 -1.47 11.67
CA ALA A 539 -15.00 -0.08 11.51
C ALA A 539 -16.47 0.03 11.08
N THR A 540 -16.94 -0.84 10.19
CA THR A 540 -18.35 -0.93 9.77
C THR A 540 -19.28 -1.21 10.95
N LEU A 541 -18.94 -2.17 11.79
CA LEU A 541 -19.70 -2.49 12.99
C LEU A 541 -19.66 -1.34 14.00
N ALA A 542 -18.47 -0.75 14.24
CA ALA A 542 -18.29 0.40 15.13
C ALA A 542 -19.04 1.66 14.65
N SER A 543 -19.32 1.78 13.36
CA SER A 543 -20.04 2.88 12.71
C SER A 543 -21.57 2.62 12.62
N GLY A 544 -22.08 1.62 13.38
CA GLY A 544 -23.51 1.27 13.35
C GLY A 544 -23.94 0.63 12.04
N GLY A 545 -23.07 -0.17 11.41
CA GLY A 545 -23.37 -0.86 10.15
C GLY A 545 -23.20 -0.01 8.89
N MET A 546 -22.60 1.17 9.02
CA MET A 546 -22.19 2.00 7.88
C MET A 546 -20.85 1.51 7.36
N TRP A 547 -20.81 0.99 6.16
CA TRP A 547 -19.57 0.69 5.45
C TRP A 547 -19.12 1.91 4.64
N CYS A 548 -17.85 2.26 4.75
CA CYS A 548 -17.18 3.22 3.87
C CYS A 548 -15.92 2.57 3.30
N PRO A 549 -15.45 2.96 2.11
CA PRO A 549 -14.13 2.51 1.63
C PRO A 549 -13.03 2.98 2.61
N PRO A 550 -12.02 2.13 2.92
CA PRO A 550 -10.92 2.53 3.78
C PRO A 550 -10.10 3.63 3.10
N ASN A 551 -10.23 4.86 3.59
CA ASN A 551 -9.71 6.07 2.95
C ASN A 551 -8.39 6.52 3.61
N PRO A 552 -7.24 6.51 2.90
CA PRO A 552 -5.95 6.98 3.40
C PRO A 552 -5.72 8.49 3.13
N LEU A 553 -6.66 9.19 2.48
CA LEU A 553 -6.47 10.56 2.03
C LEU A 553 -7.27 11.57 2.86
N ASP A 554 -6.61 12.69 3.19
CA ASP A 554 -7.30 13.89 3.66
C ASP A 554 -7.57 14.82 2.47
N ARG A 555 -6.54 15.10 1.64
CA ARG A 555 -6.64 15.98 0.48
C ARG A 555 -5.46 15.80 -0.47
N VAL A 556 -5.71 15.95 -1.77
CA VAL A 556 -4.68 16.06 -2.81
C VAL A 556 -4.77 17.46 -3.42
N THR A 557 -3.63 18.13 -3.56
CA THR A 557 -3.54 19.40 -4.31
C THR A 557 -2.50 19.27 -5.42
N ASP A 558 -2.72 19.97 -6.52
CA ASP A 558 -1.73 20.09 -7.58
C ASP A 558 -0.60 21.05 -7.16
N ARG A 559 0.39 21.22 -8.02
CA ARG A 559 1.54 22.13 -7.82
C ARG A 559 1.15 23.62 -7.64
N ASN A 560 -0.04 24.02 -8.08
CA ASN A 560 -0.59 25.37 -7.98
C ASN A 560 -1.43 25.56 -6.71
N GLY A 561 -1.55 24.52 -5.88
CA GLY A 561 -2.35 24.52 -4.66
C GLY A 561 -3.85 24.30 -4.89
N LYS A 562 -4.29 24.01 -6.14
CA LYS A 562 -5.68 23.69 -6.45
C LYS A 562 -5.99 22.28 -5.99
N VAL A 563 -7.13 22.11 -5.32
CA VAL A 563 -7.61 20.80 -4.87
C VAL A 563 -7.94 19.93 -6.09
N VAL A 564 -7.40 18.71 -6.09
CA VAL A 564 -7.71 17.65 -7.06
C VAL A 564 -8.87 16.84 -6.50
N ASP A 565 -9.93 16.74 -7.26
CA ASP A 565 -11.10 15.92 -6.87
C ASP A 565 -10.75 14.44 -7.05
N ILE A 566 -10.86 13.67 -5.97
CA ILE A 566 -10.63 12.22 -5.95
C ILE A 566 -11.99 11.55 -5.81
N PRO A 567 -12.54 10.99 -6.90
CA PRO A 567 -13.82 10.29 -6.82
C PRO A 567 -13.70 9.07 -5.90
N THR A 568 -14.45 9.09 -4.81
CA THR A 568 -14.51 7.98 -3.84
C THR A 568 -15.92 7.40 -3.81
N PRO A 569 -16.07 6.06 -3.67
CA PRO A 569 -17.36 5.46 -3.45
C PRO A 569 -18.02 6.04 -2.20
N LYS A 570 -19.34 6.21 -2.24
CA LYS A 570 -20.11 6.71 -1.09
C LYS A 570 -20.19 5.63 -0.01
N CYS A 571 -20.31 6.08 1.25
CA CYS A 571 -20.62 5.18 2.36
C CYS A 571 -22.02 4.57 2.20
N GLU A 572 -22.20 3.33 2.63
CA GLU A 572 -23.42 2.53 2.49
C GLU A 572 -23.87 1.99 3.84
N GLN A 573 -25.16 2.10 4.18
CA GLN A 573 -25.73 1.39 5.31
C GLN A 573 -25.93 -0.08 4.92
N VAL A 574 -24.96 -0.93 5.23
CA VAL A 574 -24.94 -2.34 4.78
C VAL A 574 -25.68 -3.31 5.70
N VAL A 575 -25.83 -2.96 6.96
CA VAL A 575 -26.72 -3.64 7.91
C VAL A 575 -27.42 -2.61 8.79
N PRO A 576 -28.62 -2.90 9.32
CA PRO A 576 -29.32 -1.97 10.22
C PRO A 576 -28.47 -1.60 11.44
N GLU A 577 -28.53 -0.32 11.87
CA GLU A 577 -27.77 0.17 13.02
C GLU A 577 -28.02 -0.65 14.30
N GLY A 578 -29.27 -1.02 14.57
CA GLY A 578 -29.62 -1.87 15.71
C GLY A 578 -28.96 -3.25 15.68
N LEU A 579 -28.79 -3.84 14.48
CA LEU A 579 -28.07 -5.10 14.30
C LEU A 579 -26.59 -4.93 14.66
N ALA A 580 -25.92 -3.96 14.05
CA ALA A 580 -24.48 -3.71 14.27
C ALA A 580 -24.20 -3.39 15.74
N ASN A 581 -25.01 -2.56 16.36
CA ASN A 581 -24.89 -2.15 17.76
C ASN A 581 -25.06 -3.35 18.71
N THR A 582 -26.11 -4.17 18.51
CA THR A 582 -26.37 -5.33 19.37
C THR A 582 -25.30 -6.40 19.21
N LEU A 583 -24.82 -6.63 17.99
CA LEU A 583 -23.70 -7.55 17.72
C LEU A 583 -22.40 -7.05 18.38
N SER A 584 -22.11 -5.73 18.34
CA SER A 584 -20.95 -5.13 19.02
C SER A 584 -20.99 -5.36 20.54
N VAL A 585 -22.16 -5.22 21.16
CA VAL A 585 -22.34 -5.52 22.59
C VAL A 585 -22.16 -7.03 22.87
N ALA A 586 -22.65 -7.90 22.00
CA ALA A 586 -22.40 -9.34 22.14
C ALA A 586 -20.91 -9.70 22.06
N LEU A 587 -20.19 -9.09 21.12
CA LEU A 587 -18.74 -9.28 20.92
C LEU A 587 -17.89 -8.69 22.06
N SER A 588 -18.44 -7.80 22.91
CA SER A 588 -17.68 -7.24 24.03
C SER A 588 -17.32 -8.27 25.11
N LYS A 589 -18.02 -9.40 25.14
CA LYS A 589 -17.71 -10.47 26.09
C LYS A 589 -16.43 -11.26 25.78
N ASP A 590 -15.92 -11.23 24.55
CA ASP A 590 -14.68 -11.96 24.20
C ASP A 590 -13.48 -11.45 24.98
N THR A 591 -13.43 -10.14 25.27
CA THR A 591 -12.30 -9.49 25.96
C THR A 591 -12.44 -9.54 27.50
N THR A 592 -13.58 -9.91 28.05
CA THR A 592 -13.83 -9.95 29.50
C THR A 592 -13.92 -11.36 30.06
N MET A 593 -14.52 -12.31 29.34
CA MET A 593 -14.72 -13.68 29.76
C MET A 593 -14.42 -14.72 28.65
N GLY A 594 -14.08 -14.24 27.47
CA GLY A 594 -13.86 -15.05 26.28
C GLY A 594 -12.40 -15.31 25.99
N THR A 595 -12.13 -15.58 24.72
CA THR A 595 -10.82 -16.07 24.26
C THR A 595 -9.72 -15.00 24.23
N ALA A 596 -10.05 -13.70 24.28
CA ALA A 596 -9.10 -12.59 24.37
C ALA A 596 -8.91 -12.04 25.80
N ALA A 597 -9.63 -12.54 26.80
CA ALA A 597 -9.62 -12.01 28.17
C ALA A 597 -8.21 -11.98 28.81
N ALA A 598 -7.38 -13.00 28.57
CA ALA A 598 -6.02 -13.07 29.09
C ALA A 598 -5.11 -11.99 28.49
N ALA A 599 -5.23 -11.75 27.17
CA ALA A 599 -4.46 -10.69 26.49
C ALA A 599 -4.90 -9.29 26.94
N ALA A 600 -6.20 -9.04 27.10
CA ALA A 600 -6.74 -7.79 27.64
C ALA A 600 -6.23 -7.55 29.07
N GLY A 601 -6.27 -8.56 29.95
CA GLY A 601 -5.77 -8.50 31.32
C GLY A 601 -4.29 -8.23 31.42
N SER A 602 -3.48 -8.75 30.50
CA SER A 602 -2.00 -8.58 30.52
C SER A 602 -1.54 -7.12 30.41
N VAL A 603 -2.36 -6.23 29.81
CA VAL A 603 -2.09 -4.79 29.70
C VAL A 603 -3.01 -3.96 30.59
N GLY A 604 -3.86 -4.58 31.43
CA GLY A 604 -4.83 -3.89 32.28
C GLY A 604 -5.94 -3.17 31.50
N TRP A 605 -6.34 -3.69 30.33
CA TRP A 605 -7.39 -3.08 29.52
C TRP A 605 -8.75 -3.15 30.21
N GLY A 606 -9.26 -1.99 30.64
CA GLY A 606 -10.56 -1.87 31.34
C GLY A 606 -11.63 -1.08 30.58
N LEU A 607 -11.36 -0.67 29.33
CA LEU A 607 -12.30 0.12 28.53
C LEU A 607 -13.30 -0.78 27.79
N PRO A 608 -14.53 -0.29 27.56
CA PRO A 608 -15.51 -0.98 26.74
C PRO A 608 -15.00 -1.16 25.31
N MET A 609 -15.06 -2.39 24.79
CA MET A 609 -14.71 -2.70 23.40
C MET A 609 -15.45 -3.93 22.91
N ALA A 610 -15.43 -4.17 21.63
CA ALA A 610 -15.87 -5.40 20.99
C ALA A 610 -14.67 -6.10 20.33
N GLY A 611 -14.66 -7.42 20.32
CA GLY A 611 -13.58 -8.18 19.72
C GLY A 611 -13.95 -9.62 19.41
N LYS A 612 -13.12 -10.23 18.56
CA LYS A 612 -13.21 -11.66 18.22
C LYS A 612 -11.84 -12.20 17.86
N THR A 613 -11.45 -13.26 18.54
CA THR A 613 -10.27 -14.04 18.18
C THR A 613 -10.57 -15.02 17.05
N GLY A 614 -9.55 -15.33 16.28
CA GLY A 614 -9.60 -16.35 15.25
C GLY A 614 -8.31 -17.16 15.21
N THR A 615 -8.45 -18.47 15.00
CA THR A 615 -7.37 -19.43 14.88
C THR A 615 -7.74 -20.40 13.79
N THR A 616 -6.84 -20.63 12.84
CA THR A 616 -7.03 -21.68 11.83
C THR A 616 -6.73 -23.06 12.42
N GLU A 617 -7.32 -24.09 11.86
CA GLU A 617 -7.22 -25.45 12.42
C GLU A 617 -5.77 -25.97 12.41
N SER A 618 -4.98 -25.58 11.44
CA SER A 618 -3.57 -25.94 11.32
C SER A 618 -2.60 -25.01 12.05
N HIS A 619 -3.08 -23.97 12.75
CA HIS A 619 -2.26 -22.92 13.38
C HIS A 619 -1.28 -22.21 12.44
N ARG A 620 -1.53 -22.20 11.12
CA ARG A 620 -0.69 -21.50 10.13
C ARG A 620 -0.94 -20.01 10.12
N SER A 621 -2.14 -19.62 10.58
CA SER A 621 -2.50 -18.22 10.76
C SER A 621 -3.45 -18.03 11.93
N SER A 622 -3.47 -16.83 12.49
CA SER A 622 -4.37 -16.44 13.56
C SER A 622 -4.61 -14.93 13.53
N ALA A 623 -5.79 -14.50 13.95
CA ALA A 623 -6.20 -13.11 13.93
C ALA A 623 -6.87 -12.69 15.25
N PHE A 624 -6.82 -11.38 15.51
CA PHE A 624 -7.70 -10.73 16.47
C PHE A 624 -8.29 -9.48 15.83
N LEU A 625 -9.60 -9.45 15.70
CA LEU A 625 -10.36 -8.29 15.28
C LEU A 625 -10.88 -7.61 16.54
N GLY A 626 -10.51 -6.36 16.78
CA GLY A 626 -10.94 -5.59 17.94
C GLY A 626 -11.28 -4.15 17.59
N TYR A 627 -12.27 -3.58 18.28
CA TYR A 627 -12.66 -2.19 18.05
C TYR A 627 -13.36 -1.55 19.25
N THR A 628 -13.23 -0.25 19.30
CA THR A 628 -14.02 0.69 20.10
C THR A 628 -14.84 1.58 19.16
N ASN A 629 -15.62 2.51 19.69
CA ASN A 629 -16.24 3.56 18.87
C ASN A 629 -15.22 4.57 18.30
N GLN A 630 -13.93 4.51 18.66
CA GLN A 630 -12.89 5.44 18.24
C GLN A 630 -11.88 4.82 17.27
N LEU A 631 -11.53 3.57 17.49
CA LEU A 631 -10.50 2.86 16.72
C LEU A 631 -10.96 1.44 16.43
N ALA A 632 -10.70 0.98 15.20
CA ALA A 632 -10.98 -0.37 14.73
C ALA A 632 -9.73 -0.95 14.07
N ALA A 633 -9.38 -2.20 14.39
CA ALA A 633 -8.20 -2.84 13.85
C ALA A 633 -8.31 -4.36 13.85
N ALA A 634 -7.64 -5.01 12.89
CA ALA A 634 -7.37 -6.42 12.89
C ALA A 634 -5.84 -6.63 12.93
N SER A 635 -5.38 -7.41 13.90
CA SER A 635 -4.02 -7.93 13.96
C SER A 635 -4.03 -9.35 13.41
N TYR A 636 -3.16 -9.63 12.46
CA TYR A 636 -3.11 -10.90 11.75
C TYR A 636 -1.68 -11.41 11.67
N VAL A 637 -1.48 -12.66 12.09
CA VAL A 637 -0.18 -13.37 12.11
C VAL A 637 -0.31 -14.61 11.27
N PHE A 638 0.62 -14.83 10.33
CA PHE A 638 0.59 -15.96 9.40
C PHE A 638 2.00 -16.37 8.97
N ASP A 639 2.12 -17.61 8.45
CA ASP A 639 3.34 -18.07 7.79
C ASP A 639 3.39 -17.51 6.36
N ASP A 640 4.39 -16.64 6.08
CA ASP A 640 4.59 -16.00 4.77
C ASP A 640 5.58 -16.76 3.88
N SER A 641 5.96 -17.96 4.23
CA SER A 641 6.82 -18.81 3.42
C SER A 641 6.07 -19.47 2.26
N PRO A 642 6.77 -19.88 1.17
CA PRO A 642 6.17 -20.58 0.04
C PRO A 642 5.51 -21.92 0.39
N LYS A 643 5.81 -22.46 1.57
CA LYS A 643 5.20 -23.68 2.11
C LYS A 643 4.74 -23.42 3.53
N PRO A 644 3.55 -22.84 3.71
CA PRO A 644 3.05 -22.50 5.02
C PRO A 644 2.96 -23.71 5.95
N GLY A 645 3.41 -23.53 7.19
CA GLY A 645 3.39 -24.55 8.24
C GLY A 645 2.82 -24.02 9.55
N ALA A 646 2.68 -24.89 10.52
CA ALA A 646 2.17 -24.52 11.84
C ALA A 646 3.08 -23.53 12.56
N LEU A 647 2.50 -22.56 13.27
CA LEU A 647 3.17 -21.55 14.06
C LEU A 647 3.01 -21.82 15.56
N CYS A 648 4.08 -21.54 16.31
CA CYS A 648 4.12 -21.57 17.78
C CYS A 648 4.21 -20.14 18.34
N ALA A 649 3.46 -19.87 19.43
CA ALA A 649 3.29 -18.53 19.98
C ALA A 649 4.43 -18.05 20.89
N PHE A 650 5.07 -18.96 21.66
CA PHE A 650 6.04 -18.59 22.68
C PHE A 650 7.33 -19.42 22.60
N PRO A 651 8.43 -18.90 22.01
CA PRO A 651 8.51 -17.68 21.18
C PRO A 651 7.77 -17.90 19.85
N LEU A 652 7.30 -16.79 19.27
CA LEU A 652 6.64 -16.85 17.95
C LEU A 652 7.63 -17.34 16.89
N ARG A 653 7.28 -18.41 16.20
CA ARG A 653 8.11 -19.06 15.18
C ARG A 653 7.33 -20.10 14.40
N LYS A 654 7.82 -20.50 13.24
CA LYS A 654 7.40 -21.74 12.59
C LYS A 654 7.80 -22.95 13.42
N CYS A 655 6.92 -23.92 13.56
CA CYS A 655 7.17 -25.13 14.35
C CYS A 655 7.24 -26.37 13.44
N GLY A 656 7.94 -27.45 13.93
CA GLY A 656 8.08 -28.71 13.22
C GLY A 656 6.97 -29.73 13.50
N GLY A 657 5.89 -29.36 14.20
CA GLY A 657 4.77 -30.23 14.61
C GLY A 657 3.47 -29.45 14.70
N ASP A 658 2.55 -29.89 15.57
CA ASP A 658 1.32 -29.17 15.82
C ASP A 658 1.62 -27.79 16.41
N GLY A 659 1.04 -26.73 15.83
CA GLY A 659 1.21 -25.36 16.29
C GLY A 659 0.41 -25.07 17.56
N ASN A 660 0.71 -23.93 18.17
CA ASN A 660 -0.08 -23.40 19.29
C ASN A 660 -0.30 -21.89 19.20
N LEU A 661 -0.22 -21.32 17.99
CA LEU A 661 -0.58 -19.95 17.74
C LEU A 661 -2.10 -19.80 17.76
N TYR A 662 -2.62 -19.14 18.80
CA TYR A 662 -4.04 -18.83 18.94
C TYR A 662 -4.28 -17.33 18.78
N GLY A 663 -5.46 -16.95 18.30
CA GLY A 663 -5.86 -15.53 18.16
C GLY A 663 -5.83 -14.75 19.47
N GLY A 664 -6.05 -15.41 20.60
CA GLY A 664 -5.94 -14.84 21.95
C GLY A 664 -4.51 -14.68 22.46
N THR A 665 -3.48 -15.13 21.72
CA THR A 665 -2.06 -14.98 22.06
C THR A 665 -1.44 -13.81 21.27
N SER A 666 -0.47 -14.06 20.42
CA SER A 666 0.27 -13.03 19.66
C SER A 666 -0.61 -12.00 18.96
N PRO A 667 -1.68 -12.35 18.21
CA PRO A 667 -2.51 -11.33 17.57
C PRO A 667 -3.22 -10.39 18.55
N ALA A 668 -3.87 -10.96 19.60
CA ALA A 668 -4.55 -10.14 20.61
C ALA A 668 -3.55 -9.31 21.42
N GLN A 669 -2.39 -9.86 21.80
CA GLN A 669 -1.33 -9.12 22.48
C GLN A 669 -0.84 -7.93 21.64
N THR A 670 -0.58 -8.12 20.35
CA THR A 670 -0.20 -7.03 19.44
C THR A 670 -1.26 -5.95 19.43
N TRP A 671 -2.54 -6.32 19.30
CA TRP A 671 -3.64 -5.36 19.28
C TRP A 671 -3.70 -4.55 20.59
N PHE A 672 -3.69 -5.20 21.75
CA PHE A 672 -3.80 -4.52 23.03
C PHE A 672 -2.57 -3.67 23.34
N GLN A 673 -1.36 -4.11 23.00
CA GLN A 673 -0.14 -3.31 23.16
C GLN A 673 -0.18 -2.06 22.27
N ALA A 674 -0.64 -2.18 21.03
CA ALA A 674 -0.78 -1.06 20.11
C ALA A 674 -1.83 -0.05 20.56
N MET A 675 -2.98 -0.52 21.09
CA MET A 675 -4.13 0.33 21.38
C MET A 675 -4.12 0.92 22.79
N SER A 676 -3.46 0.29 23.77
CA SER A 676 -3.44 0.80 25.14
C SER A 676 -2.91 2.24 25.27
N PRO A 677 -1.81 2.64 24.61
CA PRO A 677 -1.33 4.02 24.66
C PRO A 677 -2.26 5.02 23.96
N LEU A 678 -3.15 4.53 23.09
CA LEU A 678 -4.03 5.34 22.24
C LEU A 678 -5.47 5.36 22.74
N ALA A 679 -5.79 4.63 23.78
CA ALA A 679 -7.13 4.23 24.17
C ALA A 679 -8.12 5.40 24.35
N THR A 680 -7.65 6.56 24.82
CA THR A 680 -8.47 7.76 25.04
C THR A 680 -8.07 8.96 24.20
N THR A 681 -7.11 8.80 23.29
CA THR A 681 -6.56 9.90 22.45
C THR A 681 -7.62 10.53 21.54
N PHE A 682 -8.57 9.72 21.04
CA PHE A 682 -9.56 10.16 20.07
C PHE A 682 -10.95 10.49 20.69
N GLY A 683 -11.08 10.42 21.99
CA GLY A 683 -12.30 10.75 22.73
C GLY A 683 -12.79 9.64 23.66
N PRO A 684 -13.94 9.81 24.29
CA PRO A 684 -14.50 8.83 25.22
C PRO A 684 -14.86 7.52 24.51
N VAL A 685 -14.54 6.41 25.17
CA VAL A 685 -14.84 5.07 24.67
C VAL A 685 -16.13 4.56 25.31
N THR A 686 -17.07 4.18 24.46
CA THR A 686 -18.39 3.68 24.87
C THR A 686 -18.84 2.52 23.97
N LEU A 687 -19.71 1.66 24.49
CA LEU A 687 -20.46 0.71 23.66
C LEU A 687 -21.82 1.33 23.27
N PRO A 688 -22.33 1.00 22.08
CA PRO A 688 -23.62 1.47 21.63
C PRO A 688 -24.77 0.79 22.41
N PRO A 689 -25.98 1.36 22.43
CA PRO A 689 -27.15 0.71 23.01
C PRO A 689 -27.58 -0.51 22.17
N THR A 690 -28.10 -1.54 22.82
CA THR A 690 -28.71 -2.70 22.15
C THR A 690 -30.10 -2.40 21.61
N ASP A 691 -30.49 -3.04 20.52
CA ASP A 691 -31.86 -3.02 19.99
C ASP A 691 -32.59 -4.30 20.43
N PRO A 692 -33.73 -4.22 21.14
CA PRO A 692 -34.45 -5.38 21.58
C PRO A 692 -34.82 -6.39 20.49
N ARG A 693 -35.02 -5.94 19.26
CA ARG A 693 -35.29 -6.81 18.10
C ARG A 693 -34.16 -7.78 17.81
N TYR A 694 -32.91 -7.32 17.92
CA TYR A 694 -31.72 -8.10 17.69
C TYR A 694 -31.17 -8.77 18.98
N LEU A 695 -31.62 -8.31 20.13
CA LEU A 695 -31.32 -8.95 21.41
C LEU A 695 -32.13 -10.23 21.57
N ASN A 696 -33.47 -10.16 21.38
CA ASN A 696 -34.40 -11.25 21.64
C ASN A 696 -34.80 -12.02 20.35
N GLY A 697 -34.73 -11.37 19.19
CA GLY A 697 -35.13 -11.93 17.90
C GLY A 697 -36.65 -12.00 17.71
N ALA A 698 -37.06 -12.46 16.54
CA ALA A 698 -38.44 -12.82 16.23
C ALA A 698 -38.75 -14.23 16.71
N PRO A 699 -40.01 -14.55 17.06
CA PRO A 699 -40.37 -15.92 17.42
C PRO A 699 -40.16 -16.87 16.23
N PRO A 700 -39.60 -18.09 16.48
CA PRO A 700 -39.45 -19.09 15.44
C PRO A 700 -40.79 -19.59 14.90
N ALA A 701 -40.86 -19.91 13.61
CA ALA A 701 -42.00 -20.50 12.94
C ALA A 701 -41.97 -22.02 13.03
N ALA A 702 -43.16 -22.66 13.01
CA ALA A 702 -43.26 -24.11 12.98
C ALA A 702 -42.75 -24.65 11.60
N VAL A 703 -41.86 -25.62 11.62
CA VAL A 703 -41.41 -26.35 10.44
C VAL A 703 -42.44 -27.44 10.12
N PRO A 704 -43.11 -27.41 8.95
CA PRO A 704 -44.09 -28.41 8.59
C PRO A 704 -43.49 -29.82 8.59
N ASP A 705 -44.20 -30.81 9.11
CA ASP A 705 -43.84 -32.22 8.94
C ASP A 705 -44.02 -32.62 7.47
N VAL A 706 -42.99 -33.14 6.87
CA VAL A 706 -42.93 -33.61 5.49
C VAL A 706 -42.63 -35.10 5.37
N SER A 707 -42.63 -35.83 6.51
CA SER A 707 -42.37 -37.27 6.54
C SER A 707 -43.34 -38.02 5.64
N GLY A 708 -42.82 -38.98 4.85
CA GLY A 708 -43.61 -39.79 3.95
C GLY A 708 -44.09 -39.08 2.67
N LEU A 709 -43.84 -37.80 2.47
CA LEU A 709 -44.17 -37.10 1.23
C LEU A 709 -43.18 -37.46 0.11
N LYS A 710 -43.56 -37.20 -1.14
CA LYS A 710 -42.61 -37.17 -2.25
C LYS A 710 -41.69 -35.96 -2.12
N LEU A 711 -40.47 -36.04 -2.63
CA LEU A 711 -39.43 -34.99 -2.47
C LEU A 711 -39.93 -33.61 -2.96
N ASP A 712 -40.59 -33.57 -4.11
CA ASP A 712 -41.10 -32.30 -4.70
C ASP A 712 -42.22 -31.68 -3.85
N ASP A 713 -43.12 -32.51 -3.34
CA ASP A 713 -44.20 -32.07 -2.45
C ASP A 713 -43.64 -31.55 -1.11
N ALA A 714 -42.63 -32.27 -0.55
CA ALA A 714 -41.93 -31.84 0.64
C ALA A 714 -41.21 -30.51 0.45
N LYS A 715 -40.47 -30.34 -0.66
CA LYS A 715 -39.80 -29.09 -1.01
C LYS A 715 -40.81 -27.95 -1.17
N LYS A 716 -41.91 -28.18 -1.87
CA LYS A 716 -42.98 -27.19 -2.04
C LYS A 716 -43.58 -26.79 -0.68
N ARG A 717 -43.95 -27.75 0.15
CA ARG A 717 -44.57 -27.48 1.46
C ARG A 717 -43.71 -26.64 2.41
N LEU A 718 -42.38 -26.88 2.38
CA LEU A 718 -41.42 -26.11 3.17
C LEU A 718 -41.26 -24.69 2.61
N LYS A 719 -41.22 -24.53 1.25
CA LYS A 719 -41.12 -23.22 0.60
C LYS A 719 -42.38 -22.38 0.84
N ASP A 720 -43.57 -23.00 0.75
CA ASP A 720 -44.86 -22.34 1.00
C ASP A 720 -44.98 -21.86 2.47
N ALA A 721 -44.27 -22.54 3.40
CA ALA A 721 -44.16 -22.13 4.80
C ALA A 721 -43.09 -21.07 5.06
N GLY A 722 -42.44 -20.54 4.02
CA GLY A 722 -41.49 -19.43 4.11
C GLY A 722 -40.04 -19.86 4.42
N PHE A 723 -39.71 -21.16 4.27
CA PHE A 723 -38.36 -21.66 4.46
C PHE A 723 -37.61 -21.84 3.14
N GLN A 724 -36.29 -21.80 3.19
CA GLN A 724 -35.43 -22.29 2.12
C GLN A 724 -35.24 -23.80 2.28
N VAL A 725 -34.99 -24.51 1.20
CA VAL A 725 -34.80 -25.98 1.22
C VAL A 725 -33.45 -26.30 0.64
N ALA A 726 -32.65 -27.11 1.36
CA ALA A 726 -31.38 -27.59 0.85
C ALA A 726 -31.55 -28.33 -0.48
N GLU A 727 -30.63 -28.15 -1.40
CA GLU A 727 -30.75 -28.72 -2.77
C GLU A 727 -30.82 -30.25 -2.76
N GLN A 728 -30.06 -30.88 -1.89
CA GLN A 728 -29.96 -32.32 -1.74
C GLN A 728 -30.51 -32.79 -0.39
N PRO A 729 -31.29 -33.89 -0.34
CA PRO A 729 -31.68 -34.50 0.90
C PRO A 729 -30.47 -35.12 1.61
N ALA A 730 -30.51 -35.15 2.97
CA ALA A 730 -29.47 -35.77 3.77
C ALA A 730 -29.89 -37.17 4.19
N PRO A 731 -29.11 -38.23 3.89
CA PRO A 731 -29.42 -39.60 4.39
C PRO A 731 -29.12 -39.72 5.89
N ILE A 732 -30.08 -40.22 6.63
CA ILE A 732 -29.93 -40.53 8.06
C ILE A 732 -30.30 -42.02 8.33
N ASN A 733 -29.69 -42.59 9.37
CA ASN A 733 -29.98 -43.96 9.74
C ASN A 733 -31.42 -44.06 10.31
N SER A 734 -32.21 -44.87 9.67
CA SER A 734 -33.60 -45.07 10.02
C SER A 734 -34.06 -46.45 9.57
N ALA A 735 -34.99 -47.07 10.29
CA ALA A 735 -35.65 -48.34 9.94
C ALA A 735 -36.71 -48.16 8.84
N ALA A 736 -37.03 -46.91 8.42
CA ALA A 736 -37.96 -46.69 7.32
C ALA A 736 -37.39 -47.15 5.99
N ALA A 737 -38.23 -47.34 4.97
CA ALA A 737 -37.79 -47.75 3.67
C ALA A 737 -36.67 -46.80 3.14
N LYS A 738 -35.65 -47.38 2.50
CA LYS A 738 -34.53 -46.59 1.94
C LYS A 738 -35.06 -45.50 1.04
N ASP A 739 -34.46 -44.31 1.11
CA ASP A 739 -34.79 -43.12 0.36
C ASP A 739 -36.17 -42.49 0.70
N SER A 740 -36.93 -43.02 1.63
CA SER A 740 -38.15 -42.39 2.13
C SER A 740 -37.81 -41.18 3.00
N ILE A 741 -38.60 -40.08 2.90
CA ILE A 741 -38.47 -38.91 3.75
C ILE A 741 -38.91 -39.24 5.18
N VAL A 742 -38.02 -39.00 6.15
CA VAL A 742 -38.21 -39.33 7.57
C VAL A 742 -38.19 -38.11 8.48
N GLY A 743 -38.14 -36.92 7.94
CA GLY A 743 -38.16 -35.67 8.69
C GLY A 743 -37.31 -34.57 8.08
N THR A 744 -37.00 -33.60 8.91
CA THR A 744 -36.23 -32.41 8.52
C THR A 744 -35.15 -32.06 9.56
N THR A 745 -34.16 -31.33 9.14
CA THR A 745 -33.15 -30.69 10.02
C THR A 745 -33.05 -29.18 9.69
N PRO A 746 -33.35 -28.27 10.63
CA PRO A 746 -33.94 -28.49 11.94
C PRO A 746 -35.38 -29.05 11.85
N ALA A 747 -35.83 -29.70 12.91
CA ALA A 747 -37.20 -30.18 13.07
C ALA A 747 -37.95 -29.31 14.08
N GLY A 748 -39.30 -29.30 14.00
CA GLY A 748 -40.20 -28.62 14.94
C GLY A 748 -40.30 -27.11 14.73
N GLN A 749 -39.27 -26.35 15.02
CA GLN A 749 -39.25 -24.86 14.85
C GLN A 749 -37.95 -24.36 14.23
N ALA A 750 -38.05 -23.35 13.41
CA ALA A 750 -36.92 -22.64 12.83
C ALA A 750 -37.26 -21.17 12.56
N GLN A 751 -36.25 -20.32 12.44
CA GLN A 751 -36.48 -18.93 12.01
C GLN A 751 -37.04 -18.88 10.57
N PRO A 752 -37.94 -18.00 10.24
CA PRO A 752 -38.39 -17.79 8.87
C PRO A 752 -37.22 -17.59 7.93
N GLY A 753 -37.24 -18.23 6.76
CA GLY A 753 -36.16 -18.18 5.79
C GLY A 753 -34.95 -19.08 6.11
N SER A 754 -34.90 -19.82 7.19
CA SER A 754 -33.86 -20.81 7.46
C SER A 754 -33.82 -21.88 6.37
N VAL A 755 -32.60 -22.41 6.14
CA VAL A 755 -32.43 -23.57 5.26
C VAL A 755 -32.84 -24.83 5.98
N ILE A 756 -33.86 -25.50 5.46
CA ILE A 756 -34.34 -26.79 5.99
C ILE A 756 -33.82 -27.92 5.10
N THR A 757 -33.09 -28.83 5.70
CA THR A 757 -32.62 -30.06 5.05
C THR A 757 -33.66 -31.16 5.19
N ILE A 758 -34.08 -31.77 4.11
CA ILE A 758 -34.97 -32.93 4.09
C ILE A 758 -34.12 -34.17 4.42
N ASN A 759 -34.52 -34.98 5.41
CA ASN A 759 -33.82 -36.16 5.80
C ASN A 759 -34.45 -37.39 5.13
N THR A 760 -33.63 -38.23 4.48
CA THR A 760 -34.06 -39.51 3.89
C THR A 760 -33.50 -40.68 4.63
N SER A 761 -34.21 -41.78 4.63
CA SER A 761 -33.78 -43.02 5.31
C SER A 761 -32.67 -43.74 4.54
N THR A 762 -31.67 -44.24 5.25
CA THR A 762 -30.70 -45.20 4.68
C THR A 762 -31.25 -46.61 4.57
N GLY A 763 -32.40 -46.90 5.20
CA GLY A 763 -32.94 -48.25 5.33
C GLY A 763 -32.20 -49.11 6.34
N TYR A 764 -31.30 -48.51 7.13
CA TYR A 764 -30.46 -49.21 8.12
C TYR A 764 -30.54 -48.49 9.47
N LEU A 765 -30.85 -49.24 10.51
CA LEU A 765 -30.76 -48.77 11.90
C LEU A 765 -29.61 -49.55 12.56
N PRO A 766 -28.52 -48.90 12.94
CA PRO A 766 -27.43 -49.59 13.61
C PRO A 766 -27.89 -50.19 14.94
N PRO A 767 -27.38 -51.34 15.33
CA PRO A 767 -27.69 -51.89 16.63
C PRO A 767 -27.31 -50.90 17.75
N PRO A 768 -28.04 -50.88 18.86
CA PRO A 768 -27.70 -50.02 19.97
C PRO A 768 -26.26 -50.32 20.44
N PRO A 769 -25.48 -49.33 20.81
CA PRO A 769 -24.16 -49.55 21.35
C PRO A 769 -24.25 -50.48 22.56
N PRO A 770 -23.31 -51.42 22.73
CA PRO A 770 -23.29 -52.27 23.91
C PRO A 770 -23.30 -51.39 25.17
N PRO A 771 -24.01 -51.80 26.23
CA PRO A 771 -24.08 -51.01 27.45
C PRO A 771 -22.65 -50.71 27.92
N ALA A 772 -22.41 -49.45 28.24
CA ALA A 772 -21.11 -49.03 28.74
C ALA A 772 -20.73 -49.89 29.94
N TYR A 773 -19.60 -50.58 29.87
CA TYR A 773 -19.04 -51.34 30.98
C TYR A 773 -18.88 -50.38 32.16
N GLN A 774 -19.75 -50.52 33.15
CA GLN A 774 -19.58 -49.88 34.46
C GLN A 774 -18.67 -50.78 35.26
N PRO A 775 -17.46 -50.37 35.59
CA PRO A 775 -16.63 -51.12 36.53
C PRO A 775 -17.36 -51.17 37.86
N PRO A 776 -17.29 -52.35 38.61
CA PRO A 776 -17.97 -52.43 39.87
C PRO A 776 -17.55 -51.36 40.83
N VAL A 777 -18.54 -50.66 41.38
CA VAL A 777 -18.33 -49.61 42.40
C VAL A 777 -17.74 -50.30 43.63
N GLN A 778 -16.46 -50.20 43.90
CA GLN A 778 -15.87 -50.46 45.17
C GLN A 778 -16.46 -49.54 46.22
N GLN A 779 -17.25 -50.06 47.15
CA GLN A 779 -17.68 -49.37 48.34
C GLN A 779 -16.45 -48.93 49.14
N TYR A 780 -16.15 -47.64 49.11
CA TYR A 780 -15.11 -47.03 49.94
C TYR A 780 -15.69 -46.79 51.32
N ASN A 781 -15.19 -47.57 52.36
CA ASN A 781 -15.48 -47.35 53.74
C ASN A 781 -14.47 -46.37 54.33
N PRO A 782 -14.86 -45.19 54.82
CA PRO A 782 -13.91 -44.23 55.36
C PRO A 782 -13.64 -44.51 56.81
N THR A 783 -12.50 -45.13 57.15
CA THR A 783 -11.90 -45.07 58.50
C THR A 783 -10.73 -44.08 58.44
N TYR A 784 -10.87 -43.04 59.25
CA TYR A 784 -9.85 -42.08 59.51
C TYR A 784 -8.61 -42.71 60.14
N ASN A 785 -7.43 -42.44 59.59
CA ASN A 785 -6.20 -42.29 60.38
C ASN A 785 -5.26 -41.27 59.76
N ASN A 786 -5.02 -40.21 60.54
CA ASN A 786 -3.98 -39.26 60.37
C ASN A 786 -2.63 -39.93 60.58
N ASP A 787 -1.78 -39.92 59.54
CA ASP A 787 -0.35 -39.80 59.66
C ASP A 787 0.25 -39.74 58.25
N TYR A 788 0.66 -38.57 57.79
CA TYR A 788 1.31 -38.39 56.51
C TYR A 788 2.72 -37.88 56.71
N THR A 789 3.68 -38.76 56.51
CA THR A 789 5.08 -38.39 56.26
C THR A 789 5.44 -38.72 54.81
N PRO A 790 6.03 -37.83 54.03
CA PRO A 790 6.32 -38.08 52.66
C PRO A 790 7.62 -38.90 52.50
N PRO A 791 7.62 -39.94 51.66
CA PRO A 791 8.87 -40.64 51.32
C PRO A 791 9.57 -39.97 50.09
N SER A 792 10.86 -40.07 50.18
CA SER A 792 11.89 -39.64 49.22
C SER A 792 11.79 -40.38 47.87
N ARG A 793 12.12 -39.65 46.84
CA ARG A 793 12.32 -40.04 45.45
C ARG A 793 13.26 -41.25 45.31
N ASN A 794 12.80 -42.36 44.74
CA ASN A 794 13.63 -43.35 44.08
C ASN A 794 12.94 -43.75 42.74
N GLU A 795 13.67 -43.50 41.67
CA GLU A 795 13.27 -43.99 40.34
C GLU A 795 13.38 -45.52 40.24
N PRO A 796 12.44 -46.24 39.63
CA PRO A 796 12.67 -47.58 39.16
C PRO A 796 13.02 -47.54 37.66
N THR A 797 14.18 -48.07 37.35
CA THR A 797 14.57 -48.55 36.02
C THR A 797 13.69 -49.73 35.62
N TYR A 798 12.95 -49.57 34.50
CA TYR A 798 12.32 -50.67 33.78
C TYR A 798 13.19 -51.02 32.59
N ASP A 799 13.72 -52.24 32.62
CA ASP A 799 14.39 -52.91 31.53
C ASP A 799 13.30 -53.73 30.75
N ASP A 800 12.89 -53.25 29.60
CA ASP A 800 12.06 -54.00 28.66
C ASP A 800 12.79 -54.15 27.34
N GLY A 801 13.43 -55.33 27.26
CA GLY A 801 14.04 -55.85 26.04
C GLY A 801 13.03 -56.05 24.90
N PHE A 802 12.86 -55.04 24.09
CA PHE A 802 12.34 -55.18 22.73
C PHE A 802 13.21 -54.35 21.80
N ASN A 803 14.15 -55.04 21.12
CA ASN A 803 14.91 -54.49 20.04
C ASN A 803 14.10 -54.58 18.73
N PRO A 804 13.70 -53.46 18.11
CA PRO A 804 13.18 -53.50 16.74
C PRO A 804 14.34 -53.83 15.76
N PRO A 805 14.06 -54.49 14.63
CA PRO A 805 15.06 -54.78 13.61
C PRO A 805 15.62 -53.49 13.02
N PRO A 806 16.90 -53.41 12.60
CA PRO A 806 17.52 -52.24 12.03
C PRO A 806 16.83 -51.85 10.72
N PRO A 807 16.67 -50.54 10.45
CA PRO A 807 16.12 -50.04 9.18
C PRO A 807 17.04 -50.41 8.02
N PRO A 808 16.52 -50.63 6.80
CA PRO A 808 17.33 -50.90 5.62
C PRO A 808 18.30 -49.75 5.35
N PRO A 809 19.50 -50.04 4.81
CA PRO A 809 20.49 -49.00 4.52
C PRO A 809 19.94 -47.98 3.53
N ALA A 810 20.18 -46.72 3.80
CA ALA A 810 19.87 -45.60 2.88
C ALA A 810 20.63 -45.80 1.55
N PRO A 811 20.03 -45.45 0.40
CA PRO A 811 20.74 -45.51 -0.87
C PRO A 811 21.94 -44.54 -0.84
N GLU A 812 23.07 -45.01 -1.37
CA GLU A 812 24.28 -44.21 -1.49
C GLU A 812 24.02 -42.91 -2.30
N PRO A 813 24.54 -41.76 -1.85
CA PRO A 813 24.42 -40.54 -2.60
C PRO A 813 25.18 -40.65 -3.95
N PRO A 814 24.67 -40.06 -5.02
CA PRO A 814 25.37 -40.06 -6.31
C PRO A 814 26.77 -39.38 -6.18
N PRO A 815 27.74 -39.81 -6.98
CA PRO A 815 29.10 -39.24 -6.93
C PRO A 815 29.05 -37.73 -7.20
N PRO A 816 29.90 -36.92 -6.55
CA PRO A 816 29.97 -35.49 -6.80
C PRO A 816 30.41 -35.20 -8.26
N PRO A 817 29.82 -34.12 -8.87
CA PRO A 817 30.24 -33.71 -10.22
C PRO A 817 31.71 -33.26 -10.24
N PRO A 818 32.38 -33.36 -11.39
CA PRO A 818 33.76 -32.94 -11.50
C PRO A 818 33.92 -31.44 -11.21
N PRO A 819 34.98 -31.02 -10.54
CA PRO A 819 35.15 -29.60 -10.16
C PRO A 819 35.30 -28.71 -11.39
N GLY A 820 34.51 -27.62 -11.44
CA GLY A 820 34.64 -26.54 -12.43
C GLY A 820 33.46 -26.30 -13.35
N VAL A 821 32.29 -26.93 -13.15
CA VAL A 821 31.11 -26.73 -14.02
C VAL A 821 29.82 -26.63 -13.17
N ASN A 822 29.05 -25.58 -13.38
CA ASN A 822 27.71 -25.45 -12.81
C ASN A 822 26.65 -25.87 -13.85
N ILE A 823 25.71 -26.72 -13.47
CA ILE A 823 24.58 -27.15 -14.30
C ILE A 823 23.34 -26.39 -13.83
N ILE A 824 22.67 -25.71 -14.75
CA ILE A 824 21.39 -25.04 -14.50
C ILE A 824 20.29 -25.85 -15.19
N GLU A 825 19.36 -26.41 -14.42
CA GLU A 825 18.17 -27.11 -14.90
C GLU A 825 16.96 -26.18 -14.86
N ILE A 826 16.35 -25.97 -16.03
CA ILE A 826 15.09 -25.24 -16.17
C ILE A 826 14.02 -26.26 -16.61
N PRO A 827 12.89 -26.41 -15.92
CA PRO A 827 11.85 -27.36 -16.31
C PRO A 827 11.40 -27.15 -17.76
N GLY A 828 11.61 -28.19 -18.59
CA GLY A 828 11.20 -28.16 -20.02
C GLY A 828 12.30 -27.81 -21.03
N LEU A 829 13.53 -27.56 -20.60
CA LEU A 829 14.69 -27.33 -21.47
C LEU A 829 15.83 -28.30 -21.12
N PRO A 830 16.72 -28.66 -22.10
CA PRO A 830 17.91 -29.45 -21.78
C PRO A 830 18.85 -28.69 -20.84
N PRO A 831 19.59 -29.40 -19.95
CA PRO A 831 20.48 -28.76 -18.97
C PRO A 831 21.58 -27.94 -19.65
N ILE A 832 21.78 -26.72 -19.13
CA ILE A 832 22.80 -25.79 -19.65
C ILE A 832 24.03 -25.85 -18.75
N THR A 833 25.19 -26.14 -19.29
CA THR A 833 26.49 -26.13 -18.62
C THR A 833 27.16 -24.77 -18.76
N VAL A 834 27.46 -24.10 -17.63
CA VAL A 834 28.24 -22.86 -17.62
C VAL A 834 29.55 -23.05 -16.85
N PRO A 835 30.66 -22.45 -17.31
CA PRO A 835 31.91 -22.48 -16.55
C PRO A 835 31.73 -21.79 -15.18
N ALA A 836 32.30 -22.38 -14.13
CA ALA A 836 32.33 -21.76 -12.81
C ALA A 836 33.08 -20.43 -12.83
N ALA A 837 32.56 -19.44 -12.14
CA ALA A 837 33.24 -18.18 -11.92
C ALA A 837 34.57 -18.43 -11.16
N PRO A 838 35.64 -17.68 -11.42
CA PRO A 838 36.89 -17.80 -10.68
C PRO A 838 36.61 -17.53 -9.18
N PRO A 839 37.29 -18.24 -8.27
CA PRO A 839 37.10 -18.05 -6.83
C PRO A 839 37.40 -16.59 -6.46
N PRO A 840 36.67 -16.02 -5.51
CA PRO A 840 36.98 -14.68 -5.01
C PRO A 840 38.41 -14.66 -4.43
N PRO A 841 39.11 -13.51 -4.52
CA PRO A 841 40.42 -13.37 -3.91
C PRO A 841 40.34 -13.63 -2.41
N PRO A 842 41.36 -14.21 -1.78
CA PRO A 842 41.36 -14.44 -0.34
C PRO A 842 41.14 -13.11 0.41
N PRO A 843 40.43 -13.14 1.55
CA PRO A 843 40.22 -11.95 2.35
C PRO A 843 41.59 -11.36 2.77
N PRO A 844 41.75 -10.03 2.79
CA PRO A 844 42.94 -9.40 3.31
C PRO A 844 43.23 -9.87 4.73
N ALA A 845 44.49 -10.04 5.07
CA ALA A 845 44.90 -10.41 6.41
C ALA A 845 44.35 -9.41 7.43
N PRO A 846 43.94 -9.83 8.64
CA PRO A 846 43.37 -8.91 9.62
C PRO A 846 44.38 -7.80 9.93
N GLU A 847 44.00 -6.56 9.67
CA GLU A 847 44.70 -5.36 10.11
C GLU A 847 44.80 -5.38 11.62
N PHE A 848 45.99 -5.14 12.13
CA PHE A 848 46.26 -5.02 13.54
C PHE A 848 45.54 -3.77 14.09
N VAL A 849 44.38 -4.01 14.76
CA VAL A 849 43.65 -2.94 15.44
C VAL A 849 44.35 -2.68 16.77
N PRO A 850 44.93 -1.48 17.03
CA PRO A 850 45.47 -1.14 18.31
C PRO A 850 44.35 -1.11 19.37
N PRO A 851 44.64 -1.45 20.63
CA PRO A 851 43.65 -1.45 21.67
C PRO A 851 43.00 -0.05 21.80
N PRO A 852 41.71 0.03 22.13
CA PRO A 852 41.04 1.31 22.29
C PRO A 852 41.70 2.15 23.39
N PRO A 853 41.76 3.48 23.22
CA PRO A 853 42.25 4.38 24.28
C PRO A 853 41.35 4.27 25.51
N PRO A 854 41.89 4.52 26.71
CA PRO A 854 41.10 4.50 27.92
C PRO A 854 39.94 5.50 27.87
N PRO A 855 38.80 5.20 28.51
CA PRO A 855 37.63 6.06 28.48
C PRO A 855 37.99 7.45 29.01
N ALA A 856 37.55 8.48 28.30
CA ALA A 856 37.62 9.85 28.72
C ALA A 856 36.87 10.02 30.06
N PRO A 857 37.35 10.90 30.97
CA PRO A 857 36.66 11.15 32.23
C PRO A 857 35.20 11.61 31.94
N GLU A 858 34.28 11.05 32.69
CA GLU A 858 32.85 11.38 32.63
C GLU A 858 32.65 12.88 32.81
N PHE A 859 32.10 13.54 31.83
CA PHE A 859 31.71 14.93 31.89
C PHE A 859 30.44 15.03 32.74
N VAL A 860 30.58 15.45 33.97
CA VAL A 860 29.45 15.82 34.86
C VAL A 860 28.92 17.17 34.36
N PRO A 861 27.71 17.26 33.78
CA PRO A 861 27.17 18.55 33.41
C PRO A 861 26.93 19.43 34.66
N PRO A 862 27.13 20.75 34.57
CA PRO A 862 26.81 21.67 35.65
C PRO A 862 25.31 21.59 35.98
N PRO A 863 24.94 21.82 37.26
CA PRO A 863 23.52 21.79 37.62
C PRO A 863 22.75 22.84 36.87
N PRO A 864 21.48 22.56 36.49
CA PRO A 864 20.64 23.50 35.77
C PRO A 864 20.44 24.77 36.60
N PRO A 865 20.33 25.94 35.95
CA PRO A 865 20.05 27.20 36.66
C PRO A 865 18.69 27.09 37.39
N PRO A 866 18.53 27.79 38.52
CA PRO A 866 17.27 27.77 39.25
C PRO A 866 16.12 28.27 38.35
N ALA A 867 14.99 27.60 38.45
CA ALA A 867 13.78 27.95 37.71
C ALA A 867 13.38 29.41 38.03
N PRO A 868 12.95 30.20 37.03
CA PRO A 868 12.44 31.53 37.26
C PRO A 868 11.24 31.49 38.22
N GLU A 869 11.22 32.36 39.20
CA GLU A 869 10.11 32.55 40.15
C GLU A 869 8.82 32.82 39.33
N PHE A 870 7.80 32.05 39.65
CA PHE A 870 6.49 32.16 39.05
C PHE A 870 5.82 33.45 39.55
N VAL A 871 5.81 34.48 38.71
CA VAL A 871 5.00 35.69 38.94
C VAL A 871 3.58 35.39 38.38
N PRO A 872 2.57 35.36 39.26
CA PRO A 872 1.21 35.13 38.75
C PRO A 872 0.77 36.28 37.83
N PRO A 873 0.03 35.96 36.74
CA PRO A 873 -0.50 37.00 35.85
C PRO A 873 -1.47 37.94 36.62
N PRO A 874 -1.55 39.22 36.23
CA PRO A 874 -2.49 40.15 36.83
C PRO A 874 -3.95 39.65 36.57
N PRO A 875 -4.88 39.93 37.50
CA PRO A 875 -6.27 39.53 37.39
C PRO A 875 -6.88 40.13 36.12
N ALA A 876 -7.73 39.34 35.46
CA ALA A 876 -8.45 39.74 34.27
C ALA A 876 -9.40 40.96 34.62
N PRO A 877 -9.55 41.91 33.70
CA PRO A 877 -10.49 43.05 33.92
C PRO A 877 -11.92 42.51 34.02
N GLU A 878 -12.70 43.08 34.91
CA GLU A 878 -14.12 42.81 35.09
C GLU A 878 -14.92 43.02 33.79
N PRO A 879 -15.90 42.15 33.46
CA PRO A 879 -16.69 42.33 32.25
C PRO A 879 -17.57 43.59 32.39
N ALA A 880 -17.56 44.41 31.36
CA ALA A 880 -18.42 45.60 31.25
C ALA A 880 -19.93 45.20 31.33
N PRO A 881 -20.78 46.03 31.96
CA PRO A 881 -22.19 45.74 32.10
C PRO A 881 -22.90 45.63 30.75
N LEU A 882 -23.72 44.57 30.60
CA LEU A 882 -24.55 44.32 29.43
C LEU A 882 -25.56 45.45 29.20
N VAL A 883 -25.49 46.09 28.05
CA VAL A 883 -26.47 47.02 27.57
C VAL A 883 -27.72 46.22 27.08
N PRO A 884 -28.93 46.52 27.51
CA PRO A 884 -30.13 45.81 27.05
C PRO A 884 -30.41 46.12 25.57
N PRO A 885 -30.98 45.13 24.80
CA PRO A 885 -31.32 45.32 23.41
C PRO A 885 -32.45 46.34 23.22
N PRO A 886 -32.46 47.07 22.08
CA PRO A 886 -33.51 48.01 21.77
C PRO A 886 -34.83 47.27 21.46
N PRO A 887 -36.02 47.90 21.72
CA PRO A 887 -37.31 47.33 21.43
C PRO A 887 -37.55 47.22 19.91
N PRO A 888 -38.40 46.26 19.46
CA PRO A 888 -38.75 46.12 18.06
C PRO A 888 -39.55 47.31 17.52
N PRO A 889 -39.42 47.65 16.24
CA PRO A 889 -40.14 48.74 15.61
C PRO A 889 -41.65 48.41 15.48
N PRO A 890 -42.51 49.45 15.31
CA PRO A 890 -43.98 49.34 15.35
C PRO A 890 -44.59 48.60 14.17
#